data_5e98c90c237a74be7bb625c38b6284ff
#
_entry.id   5e98c90c237a74be7bb625c38b6284ff
#
_cell.length_a   1.000
_cell.length_b   1.000
_cell.length_c   1.000
_cell.angle_alpha   90.00
_cell.angle_beta   90.00
_cell.angle_gamma   90.00
#
_symmetry.space_group_name_H-M   'P 1'
#
loop_
_entity.id
_entity.type
_entity.pdbx_description
1 polymer ?
#
loop_
_entity_poly.entity_id
_entity_poly.type
_entity_poly.pdbx_seq_one_letter_code
_entity_poly.pdbx_strand_id
1 'polypeptide(L)'
;MESSIKKPGSLVKLALSVFLTSCLPLSLDPGVALAQQSPLSGKLIRKITIEGLDKTPQAEILGRLQFRIGERYNPEAVEGEAAKLFALGKFKRVLGPYESKYEDGVAIRFVVVEKPLIYKINYQGIAQLSESNLYSSGPSLRLQEGDLFNEYLISQDEQTIRQKYLKEGFLFVEVDHVVESTIRGVIVSFIVSEGNRVQVEEIRFSGNLVFSASELLDNMTISPKGFWLLDLFSPGYFNHKELQQDIVKLKKFYRSHGYMDVQIEPRTIDILPEKDGLTIDILIDEGELYVFDGYLFTGNTVFSEQVLSDLTKATPGLQFDQEKLDRDQKAILDYYKDRAYLFARIAPRFVHSLDKPSMRVRFAIEENNEIHINKIKVEGNLRTQDRVIRRELEFYPGEKIDNSRLVKSHSNISRLGIFQRIDYSYEPTTQPSYRDVVVNVDEVPNFGNFMFGFGLSAGHGLFGNFQLTKKNLDIFDTPESLYDLRTSFIGAGQTLSLNLSPGTIWSRYQVTFIEPYLLDTRNSLRLNFRSIKWWRRRWEERHTGFLPSISHAFDFDRDLRARLGARIGNVKIDNIDDDAPADVFNAEGSTSIIGLNLGMAYDKLLYRPYEGPYDGHKETLDYEFAAGFFGSELEFHKIRVGQSLCFPVYEQEDGNHHVVAFKANLGLIEPFGDTDELPIFERFFLGGPQTVKGFSYRGLGPHDAGVPIGSTSQIWGTLEYGFPIFEQMLRGVVFLDYGNLQELSDFRFEEMRYVVGVGARLNFPLMGGIPIPIGIYLGTPLKHQPEDETKFFLFSIGNFF
;
A
#
# COMPACT_ATOMS: atom_id res chain seq x y z
N MET A 1 -27.20 -45.58 48.39
CA MET A 1 -25.93 -45.44 49.10
C MET A 1 -25.39 -44.09 48.59
N GLU A 2 -25.86 -43.12 49.15
CA GLU A 2 -25.41 -42.11 50.16
C GLU A 2 -23.90 -42.04 50.42
N SER A 3 -23.31 -40.92 50.04
CA SER A 3 -22.32 -40.13 50.84
C SER A 3 -22.03 -38.86 50.02
N SER A 4 -22.69 -37.76 50.30
CA SER A 4 -22.26 -36.70 51.24
C SER A 4 -20.80 -36.25 51.08
N ILE A 5 -20.63 -35.13 50.35
CA ILE A 5 -19.45 -34.25 50.51
C ILE A 5 -19.92 -32.80 50.58
N LYS A 6 -19.52 -32.18 51.67
CA LYS A 6 -19.80 -30.85 52.17
C LYS A 6 -19.31 -29.72 51.28
N LYS A 7 -20.17 -28.68 51.16
CA LYS A 7 -19.80 -27.31 50.86
C LYS A 7 -19.00 -26.71 52.04
N PRO A 8 -17.97 -25.90 51.81
CA PRO A 8 -17.51 -24.90 52.77
C PRO A 8 -18.25 -23.61 52.54
N GLY A 9 -18.99 -23.22 53.55
CA GLY A 9 -19.71 -21.98 53.63
C GLY A 9 -18.87 -20.82 54.08
N SER A 10 -19.36 -19.68 53.69
CA SER A 10 -19.44 -18.41 54.42
C SER A 10 -18.27 -17.96 55.26
N LEU A 11 -17.44 -17.08 54.73
CA LEU A 11 -16.62 -16.13 55.48
C LEU A 11 -16.37 -14.85 54.70
N VAL A 12 -17.39 -14.26 54.14
CA VAL A 12 -17.40 -12.87 53.62
C VAL A 12 -18.80 -12.28 53.76
N LYS A 13 -19.32 -12.22 54.95
CA LYS A 13 -20.49 -11.45 55.38
C LYS A 13 -20.36 -11.08 56.83
N LEU A 14 -19.35 -10.30 57.19
CA LEU A 14 -19.30 -9.62 58.49
C LEU A 14 -18.33 -8.45 58.47
N ALA A 15 -18.58 -7.46 57.68
CA ALA A 15 -17.91 -6.17 57.78
C ALA A 15 -18.74 -5.04 57.08
N LEU A 16 -20.09 -5.10 57.23
CA LEU A 16 -20.93 -3.98 56.72
C LEU A 16 -22.18 -3.80 57.63
N SER A 17 -22.00 -3.70 58.93
CA SER A 17 -23.11 -3.31 59.82
C SER A 17 -22.64 -2.80 61.17
N VAL A 18 -21.77 -1.81 61.21
CA VAL A 18 -21.59 -0.92 62.39
C VAL A 18 -21.16 0.43 61.89
N PHE A 19 -22.10 1.20 61.33
CA PHE A 19 -21.99 2.67 61.23
C PHE A 19 -23.31 3.25 60.69
N LEU A 20 -24.38 2.99 61.48
CA LEU A 20 -25.64 3.68 61.26
C LEU A 20 -26.40 3.70 62.59
N THR A 21 -25.95 4.59 63.52
CA THR A 21 -26.82 5.15 64.59
C THR A 21 -26.04 6.24 65.28
N SER A 22 -26.30 7.50 64.86
CA SER A 22 -26.36 8.72 65.62
C SER A 22 -26.38 9.95 64.67
N CYS A 23 -27.53 10.22 64.10
CA CYS A 23 -27.83 11.53 63.57
C CYS A 23 -28.84 12.18 64.46
N LEU A 24 -28.39 13.06 65.28
CA LEU A 24 -29.20 14.15 65.86
C LEU A 24 -29.05 15.36 64.93
N PRO A 25 -30.14 16.08 64.63
CA PRO A 25 -30.07 17.26 63.79
C PRO A 25 -29.59 18.44 64.61
N LEU A 26 -28.40 18.92 64.34
CA LEU A 26 -27.99 20.26 64.74
C LEU A 26 -28.31 21.20 63.56
N SER A 27 -29.27 22.08 63.78
CA SER A 27 -29.54 23.26 62.98
C SER A 27 -28.27 24.15 63.00
N LEU A 28 -27.62 24.26 61.85
CA LEU A 28 -26.59 25.24 61.63
C LEU A 28 -27.11 26.25 60.63
N ASP A 29 -27.23 27.48 61.04
CA ASP A 29 -27.35 28.67 60.21
C ASP A 29 -26.32 28.66 59.07
N PRO A 30 -26.65 29.16 57.89
CA PRO A 30 -25.66 29.37 56.84
C PRO A 30 -24.81 30.62 57.15
N GLY A 31 -23.90 30.47 58.11
CA GLY A 31 -22.80 31.42 58.30
C GLY A 31 -21.85 31.31 57.12
N VAL A 32 -21.73 32.38 56.35
CA VAL A 32 -20.71 32.63 55.35
C VAL A 32 -19.36 32.22 55.90
N ALA A 33 -18.78 31.15 55.38
CA ALA A 33 -17.39 30.82 55.63
C ALA A 33 -16.54 31.89 54.92
N LEU A 34 -16.17 32.90 55.65
CA LEU A 34 -15.07 33.79 55.28
C LEU A 34 -13.84 32.91 55.12
N ALA A 35 -13.37 32.74 53.87
CA ALA A 35 -12.07 32.15 53.59
C ALA A 35 -11.03 32.91 54.47
N GLN A 36 -10.43 32.21 55.43
CA GLN A 36 -9.29 32.72 56.15
C GLN A 36 -8.18 33.00 55.15
N GLN A 37 -8.02 34.27 54.78
CA GLN A 37 -6.90 34.70 53.95
C GLN A 37 -5.61 34.30 54.68
N SER A 38 -4.77 33.51 54.01
CA SER A 38 -3.44 33.16 54.51
C SER A 38 -2.75 34.45 55.06
N PRO A 39 -2.19 34.45 56.26
CA PRO A 39 -1.51 35.59 56.79
C PRO A 39 -0.31 36.10 55.99
N LEU A 40 0.00 35.33 54.92
CA LEU A 40 1.07 35.61 53.96
C LEU A 40 0.57 36.25 52.66
N SER A 41 -0.76 36.33 52.44
CA SER A 41 -1.36 36.90 51.22
C SER A 41 -0.89 38.34 50.97
N GLY A 42 -0.57 38.66 49.73
CA GLY A 42 -0.12 40.01 49.32
C GLY A 42 1.37 40.31 49.55
N LYS A 43 2.11 39.48 50.31
CA LYS A 43 3.57 39.59 50.42
C LYS A 43 4.28 39.18 49.15
N LEU A 44 5.52 39.60 48.95
CA LEU A 44 6.31 39.23 47.79
C LEU A 44 6.80 37.77 47.89
N ILE A 45 6.72 37.01 46.78
CA ILE A 45 7.35 35.68 46.64
C ILE A 45 8.86 35.92 46.57
N ARG A 46 9.59 35.47 47.58
CA ARG A 46 11.05 35.60 47.64
C ARG A 46 11.80 34.34 47.22
N LYS A 47 11.17 33.19 47.37
CA LYS A 47 11.83 31.93 47.03
C LYS A 47 10.82 30.90 46.50
N ILE A 48 11.19 30.19 45.46
CA ILE A 48 10.46 29.01 44.98
C ILE A 48 11.45 27.87 44.97
N THR A 49 11.09 26.77 45.65
CA THR A 49 11.93 25.56 45.72
C THR A 49 11.14 24.36 45.26
N ILE A 50 11.76 23.55 44.43
CA ILE A 50 11.20 22.26 43.99
C ILE A 50 12.19 21.22 44.46
N GLU A 51 11.77 20.40 45.41
CA GLU A 51 12.60 19.33 46.00
C GLU A 51 12.22 17.99 45.38
N GLY A 52 13.21 17.11 45.16
CA GLY A 52 12.99 15.77 44.61
C GLY A 52 13.13 15.67 43.10
N LEU A 53 13.66 16.71 42.42
CA LEU A 53 14.09 16.64 41.04
C LEU A 53 15.42 15.86 40.94
N ASP A 54 15.47 14.89 40.05
CA ASP A 54 16.67 14.07 39.73
C ASP A 54 17.15 14.32 38.30
N LYS A 55 16.26 14.25 37.34
CA LYS A 55 16.56 14.34 35.93
C LYS A 55 15.96 15.58 35.25
N THR A 56 14.87 16.09 35.75
CA THR A 56 14.21 17.24 35.16
C THR A 56 14.87 18.54 35.62
N PRO A 57 15.34 19.40 34.71
CA PRO A 57 15.94 20.69 35.10
C PRO A 57 14.95 21.56 35.86
N GLN A 58 15.36 22.08 36.99
CA GLN A 58 14.50 22.94 37.79
C GLN A 58 13.98 24.16 37.02
N ALA A 59 14.80 24.73 36.12
CA ALA A 59 14.42 25.84 35.26
C ALA A 59 13.21 25.56 34.38
N GLU A 60 13.09 24.31 33.86
CA GLU A 60 11.95 23.89 33.05
C GLU A 60 10.64 23.94 33.87
N ILE A 61 10.68 23.46 35.10
CA ILE A 61 9.51 23.42 35.95
C ILE A 61 9.14 24.84 36.41
N LEU A 62 10.14 25.65 36.81
CA LEU A 62 9.92 27.04 37.17
C LEU A 62 9.31 27.87 36.04
N GLY A 63 9.71 27.59 34.78
CA GLY A 63 9.16 28.24 33.60
C GLY A 63 7.69 27.90 33.32
N ARG A 64 7.17 26.81 33.88
CA ARG A 64 5.78 26.37 33.74
C ARG A 64 4.83 26.89 34.80
N LEU A 65 5.35 27.36 35.92
CA LEU A 65 4.55 27.97 36.99
C LEU A 65 3.95 29.30 36.55
N GLN A 66 2.72 29.58 36.96
CA GLN A 66 1.99 30.81 36.63
C GLN A 66 2.36 31.99 37.51
N PHE A 67 3.28 31.83 38.46
CA PHE A 67 3.79 32.88 39.32
C PHE A 67 5.32 32.86 39.38
N ARG A 68 5.93 34.00 39.69
CA ARG A 68 7.39 34.18 39.69
C ARG A 68 7.89 34.84 40.98
N ILE A 69 9.19 34.68 41.24
CA ILE A 69 9.88 35.38 42.29
C ILE A 69 9.76 36.89 42.03
N GLY A 70 9.36 37.67 43.05
CA GLY A 70 9.10 39.10 42.98
C GLY A 70 7.64 39.47 42.74
N GLU A 71 6.76 38.56 42.46
CA GLU A 71 5.31 38.79 42.36
C GLU A 71 4.65 38.73 43.75
N ARG A 72 3.45 39.32 43.85
CA ARG A 72 2.67 39.23 45.07
C ARG A 72 2.04 37.87 45.24
N TYR A 73 2.21 37.28 46.40
CA TYR A 73 1.65 35.98 46.73
C TYR A 73 0.11 36.03 46.73
N ASN A 74 -0.50 35.20 45.89
CA ASN A 74 -1.93 34.96 45.85
C ASN A 74 -2.18 33.45 46.10
N PRO A 75 -2.79 33.05 47.22
CA PRO A 75 -3.06 31.65 47.54
C PRO A 75 -3.82 30.90 46.45
N GLU A 76 -4.86 31.52 45.87
CA GLU A 76 -5.69 30.92 44.84
C GLU A 76 -4.90 30.57 43.55
N ALA A 77 -3.95 31.44 43.18
CA ALA A 77 -3.10 31.21 42.00
C ALA A 77 -2.09 30.08 42.20
N VAL A 78 -1.71 29.81 43.46
CA VAL A 78 -0.68 28.81 43.79
C VAL A 78 -1.28 27.44 44.10
N GLU A 79 -2.51 27.41 44.64
CA GLU A 79 -3.18 26.19 45.09
C GLU A 79 -3.37 25.17 43.94
N GLY A 80 -3.71 25.62 42.73
CA GLY A 80 -3.89 24.77 41.56
C GLY A 80 -2.60 24.28 40.86
N GLU A 81 -1.44 24.84 41.22
CA GLU A 81 -0.18 24.59 40.48
C GLU A 81 0.34 23.14 40.68
N ALA A 82 0.13 22.53 41.84
CA ALA A 82 0.50 21.15 42.09
C ALA A 82 -0.21 20.19 41.11
N ALA A 83 -1.50 20.46 40.83
CA ALA A 83 -2.26 19.66 39.83
C ALA A 83 -1.74 19.88 38.41
N LYS A 84 -1.37 21.13 38.07
CA LYS A 84 -0.78 21.42 36.75
C LYS A 84 0.59 20.77 36.56
N LEU A 85 1.44 20.81 37.59
CA LEU A 85 2.72 20.09 37.59
C LEU A 85 2.53 18.60 37.46
N PHE A 86 1.56 18.02 38.12
CA PHE A 86 1.22 16.61 37.98
C PHE A 86 0.72 16.29 36.56
N ALA A 87 -0.08 17.17 35.97
CA ALA A 87 -0.59 17.04 34.60
C ALA A 87 0.51 17.04 33.52
N LEU A 88 1.74 17.50 33.83
CA LEU A 88 2.89 17.38 32.93
C LEU A 88 3.29 15.91 32.64
N GLY A 89 2.73 14.94 33.38
CA GLY A 89 2.97 13.53 33.18
C GLY A 89 4.35 13.03 33.65
N LYS A 90 5.27 13.91 34.06
CA LYS A 90 6.64 13.59 34.47
C LYS A 90 6.76 13.08 35.90
N PHE A 91 5.77 13.38 36.75
CA PHE A 91 5.83 13.09 38.18
C PHE A 91 4.89 11.95 38.57
N LYS A 92 5.37 11.06 39.42
CA LYS A 92 4.56 10.06 40.14
C LYS A 92 3.73 10.72 41.24
N ARG A 93 4.26 11.76 41.88
CA ARG A 93 3.63 12.48 42.99
C ARG A 93 4.12 13.92 43.01
N VAL A 94 3.19 14.84 43.28
CA VAL A 94 3.48 16.25 43.52
C VAL A 94 2.77 16.61 44.82
N LEU A 95 3.51 17.11 45.76
CA LEU A 95 3.01 17.56 47.08
C LEU A 95 3.30 19.03 47.22
N GLY A 96 2.41 19.76 47.91
CA GLY A 96 2.45 21.17 48.07
C GLY A 96 1.32 21.89 47.34
N PRO A 97 1.32 23.18 47.23
CA PRO A 97 2.37 24.10 47.72
C PRO A 97 2.49 24.11 49.26
N TYR A 98 3.74 24.13 49.75
CA TYR A 98 4.04 24.38 51.14
C TYR A 98 4.54 25.82 51.26
N GLU A 99 3.83 26.61 52.08
CA GLU A 99 4.10 28.03 52.28
C GLU A 99 4.85 28.23 53.56
N SER A 100 5.82 29.10 53.54
CA SER A 100 6.54 29.52 54.78
C SER A 100 6.95 30.98 54.70
N LYS A 101 7.04 31.64 55.89
CA LYS A 101 7.58 32.97 55.97
C LYS A 101 9.08 32.95 55.69
N TYR A 102 9.53 33.79 54.76
CA TYR A 102 10.92 33.88 54.37
C TYR A 102 11.32 35.34 54.24
N GLU A 103 12.24 35.77 55.10
CA GLU A 103 12.62 37.18 55.25
C GLU A 103 11.38 38.11 55.41
N ASP A 104 11.22 39.05 54.48
CA ASP A 104 10.07 40.00 54.43
C ASP A 104 8.94 39.51 53.52
N GLY A 105 9.04 38.26 52.99
CA GLY A 105 8.13 37.69 52.00
C GLY A 105 7.69 36.25 52.29
N VAL A 106 7.44 35.50 51.21
CA VAL A 106 6.94 34.09 51.20
C VAL A 106 7.91 33.21 50.43
N ALA A 107 8.22 32.06 50.99
CA ALA A 107 8.82 30.96 50.27
C ALA A 107 7.77 29.89 49.95
N ILE A 108 7.74 29.42 48.71
CA ILE A 108 6.85 28.37 48.24
C ILE A 108 7.69 27.14 47.89
N ARG A 109 7.30 26.00 48.44
CA ARG A 109 8.00 24.73 48.19
C ARG A 109 7.06 23.66 47.65
N PHE A 110 7.45 23.04 46.57
CA PHE A 110 6.86 21.79 46.04
C PHE A 110 7.81 20.64 46.31
N VAL A 111 7.25 19.49 46.63
CA VAL A 111 8.00 18.22 46.72
C VAL A 111 7.49 17.31 45.65
N VAL A 112 8.36 16.92 44.76
CA VAL A 112 8.00 16.07 43.61
C VAL A 112 8.73 14.72 43.65
N VAL A 113 8.12 13.72 43.12
CA VAL A 113 8.74 12.40 42.87
C VAL A 113 8.65 12.15 41.39
N GLU A 114 9.77 12.15 40.73
CA GLU A 114 9.82 11.90 39.28
C GLU A 114 9.42 10.45 38.95
N LYS A 115 8.79 10.25 37.80
CA LYS A 115 8.58 8.92 37.25
C LYS A 115 9.93 8.35 36.79
N PRO A 116 10.21 7.08 37.06
CA PRO A 116 11.41 6.44 36.54
C PRO A 116 11.37 6.34 35.01
N LEU A 117 12.54 6.27 34.38
CA LEU A 117 12.66 5.96 32.95
C LEU A 117 12.61 4.44 32.76
N ILE A 118 12.09 4.02 31.62
CA ILE A 118 12.18 2.63 31.19
C ILE A 118 13.62 2.39 30.74
N TYR A 119 14.33 1.57 31.54
CA TYR A 119 15.72 1.23 31.23
C TYR A 119 15.82 0.13 30.20
N LYS A 120 14.90 -0.85 30.24
CA LYS A 120 14.88 -1.99 29.33
C LYS A 120 13.47 -2.56 29.20
N ILE A 121 13.15 -3.04 27.98
CA ILE A 121 11.94 -3.80 27.71
C ILE A 121 12.36 -5.22 27.31
N ASN A 122 11.81 -6.22 28.00
CA ASN A 122 12.06 -7.62 27.70
C ASN A 122 10.77 -8.31 27.27
N TYR A 123 10.90 -9.29 26.39
CA TYR A 123 9.81 -10.18 26.01
C TYR A 123 10.20 -11.62 26.36
N GLN A 124 9.35 -12.32 27.09
CA GLN A 124 9.60 -13.68 27.57
C GLN A 124 8.46 -14.59 27.14
N GLY A 125 8.77 -15.85 26.82
CA GLY A 125 7.78 -16.84 26.41
C GLY A 125 7.35 -16.77 24.95
N ILE A 126 8.02 -15.94 24.15
CA ILE A 126 7.82 -15.86 22.70
C ILE A 126 8.60 -17.00 22.04
N ALA A 127 7.89 -17.98 21.48
CA ALA A 127 8.49 -19.15 20.84
C ALA A 127 8.08 -19.30 19.37
N GLN A 128 6.82 -19.05 19.04
CA GLN A 128 6.28 -19.25 17.69
C GLN A 128 6.22 -17.95 16.86
N LEU A 129 6.05 -16.81 17.52
CA LEU A 129 6.20 -15.51 16.86
C LEU A 129 7.60 -14.96 17.17
N SER A 130 8.25 -14.35 16.18
CA SER A 130 9.51 -13.65 16.44
C SER A 130 9.24 -12.25 17.01
N GLU A 131 10.17 -11.70 17.79
CA GLU A 131 10.08 -10.32 18.28
C GLU A 131 9.91 -9.33 17.10
N SER A 132 10.56 -9.59 15.96
CA SER A 132 10.41 -8.75 14.76
C SER A 132 8.96 -8.70 14.27
N ASN A 133 8.19 -9.77 14.42
CA ASN A 133 6.78 -9.80 14.05
C ASN A 133 5.91 -8.96 15.00
N LEU A 134 6.30 -8.81 16.25
CA LEU A 134 5.62 -7.90 17.18
C LEU A 134 5.76 -6.43 16.77
N TYR A 135 6.86 -6.06 16.10
CA TYR A 135 7.08 -4.69 15.63
C TYR A 135 6.56 -4.44 14.20
N SER A 136 6.50 -5.44 13.33
CA SER A 136 6.22 -5.28 11.91
C SER A 136 4.75 -5.42 11.51
N SER A 137 3.93 -6.14 12.28
CA SER A 137 2.56 -6.50 11.89
C SER A 137 1.50 -5.77 12.73
N GLY A 138 0.78 -4.82 12.14
CA GLY A 138 -0.35 -4.13 12.77
C GLY A 138 0.04 -2.93 13.67
N PRO A 139 -0.73 -2.58 14.70
CA PRO A 139 -0.45 -1.44 15.57
C PRO A 139 0.93 -1.54 16.21
N SER A 140 1.71 -0.47 16.12
CA SER A 140 3.04 -0.42 16.72
C SER A 140 2.95 -0.37 18.24
N LEU A 141 3.89 -1.03 18.90
CA LEU A 141 4.10 -0.88 20.34
C LEU A 141 4.51 0.56 20.62
N ARG A 142 3.97 1.11 21.69
CA ARG A 142 4.12 2.54 22.04
C ARG A 142 5.28 2.81 22.96
N LEU A 143 5.65 1.84 23.78
CA LEU A 143 6.75 1.96 24.74
C LEU A 143 8.09 1.82 24.04
N GLN A 144 9.02 2.69 24.44
CA GLN A 144 10.41 2.64 24.01
C GLN A 144 11.35 2.71 25.23
N GLU A 145 12.51 2.11 25.11
CA GLU A 145 13.57 2.28 26.10
C GLU A 145 13.97 3.77 26.17
N GLY A 146 14.03 4.31 27.37
CA GLY A 146 14.26 5.73 27.63
C GLY A 146 12.99 6.56 27.85
N ASP A 147 11.81 6.02 27.62
CA ASP A 147 10.54 6.69 27.90
C ASP A 147 10.27 6.77 29.41
N LEU A 148 9.43 7.73 29.79
CA LEU A 148 8.91 7.79 31.17
C LEU A 148 7.96 6.64 31.45
N PHE A 149 8.12 6.00 32.59
CA PHE A 149 7.24 4.93 33.03
C PHE A 149 5.78 5.38 33.05
N ASN A 150 4.94 4.63 32.34
CA ASN A 150 3.51 4.87 32.24
C ASN A 150 2.75 3.55 32.20
N GLU A 151 2.10 3.21 33.28
CA GLU A 151 1.36 1.96 33.45
C GLU A 151 0.21 1.81 32.44
N TYR A 152 -0.41 2.90 32.04
CA TYR A 152 -1.44 2.90 31.00
C TYR A 152 -0.88 2.48 29.63
N LEU A 153 0.30 2.97 29.26
CA LEU A 153 0.95 2.56 27.99
C LEU A 153 1.40 1.11 28.03
N ILE A 154 1.87 0.62 29.19
CA ILE A 154 2.21 -0.80 29.37
C ILE A 154 0.97 -1.67 29.14
N SER A 155 -0.16 -1.35 29.77
CA SER A 155 -1.41 -2.08 29.56
C SER A 155 -1.93 -2.00 28.14
N GLN A 156 -1.70 -0.89 27.43
CA GLN A 156 -2.03 -0.79 26.00
C GLN A 156 -1.15 -1.68 25.14
N ASP A 157 0.14 -1.74 25.41
CA ASP A 157 1.07 -2.61 24.68
C ASP A 157 0.82 -4.09 24.98
N GLU A 158 0.48 -4.43 26.21
CA GLU A 158 0.00 -5.77 26.59
C GLU A 158 -1.21 -6.18 25.73
N GLN A 159 -2.23 -5.32 25.63
CA GLN A 159 -3.38 -5.57 24.78
C GLN A 159 -3.01 -5.63 23.28
N THR A 160 -2.07 -4.81 22.84
CA THR A 160 -1.58 -4.83 21.47
C THR A 160 -0.88 -6.15 21.14
N ILE A 161 -0.01 -6.63 22.04
CA ILE A 161 0.64 -7.94 21.92
C ILE A 161 -0.41 -9.05 21.86
N ARG A 162 -1.36 -9.05 22.80
CA ARG A 162 -2.46 -10.02 22.81
C ARG A 162 -3.26 -10.04 21.51
N GLN A 163 -3.61 -8.86 20.96
CA GLN A 163 -4.33 -8.76 19.69
C GLN A 163 -3.54 -9.31 18.51
N LYS A 164 -2.22 -9.15 18.50
CA LYS A 164 -1.34 -9.71 17.48
C LYS A 164 -1.36 -11.25 17.53
N TYR A 165 -1.26 -11.82 18.71
CA TYR A 165 -1.35 -13.28 18.88
C TYR A 165 -2.72 -13.83 18.50
N LEU A 166 -3.81 -13.16 18.92
CA LEU A 166 -5.18 -13.54 18.53
C LEU A 166 -5.37 -13.53 17.02
N LYS A 167 -4.77 -12.54 16.32
CA LYS A 167 -4.81 -12.47 14.86
C LYS A 167 -4.10 -13.66 14.19
N GLU A 168 -3.06 -14.18 14.81
CA GLU A 168 -2.29 -15.31 14.33
C GLU A 168 -2.87 -16.67 14.77
N GLY A 169 -4.07 -16.70 15.35
CA GLY A 169 -4.78 -17.93 15.75
C GLY A 169 -4.51 -18.45 17.15
N PHE A 170 -3.80 -17.72 18.00
CA PHE A 170 -3.54 -18.11 19.39
C PHE A 170 -4.67 -17.68 20.32
N LEU A 171 -5.76 -18.44 20.36
CA LEU A 171 -6.96 -18.06 21.13
C LEU A 171 -6.74 -18.04 22.65
N PHE A 172 -5.81 -18.83 23.15
CA PHE A 172 -5.54 -19.02 24.58
C PHE A 172 -4.31 -18.24 25.04
N VAL A 173 -3.87 -17.26 24.26
CA VAL A 173 -2.73 -16.43 24.63
C VAL A 173 -3.04 -15.62 25.89
N GLU A 174 -2.14 -15.72 26.86
CA GLU A 174 -2.11 -14.86 28.04
C GLU A 174 -0.87 -13.95 27.96
N VAL A 175 -1.07 -12.68 28.20
CA VAL A 175 -0.01 -11.69 28.21
C VAL A 175 -0.11 -10.92 29.52
N ASP A 176 0.94 -10.99 30.30
CA ASP A 176 1.11 -10.29 31.57
C ASP A 176 2.37 -9.44 31.52
N HIS A 177 2.56 -8.56 32.47
CA HIS A 177 3.79 -7.80 32.60
C HIS A 177 4.32 -7.76 34.04
N VAL A 178 5.62 -7.69 34.16
CA VAL A 178 6.32 -7.48 35.42
C VAL A 178 7.20 -6.24 35.32
N VAL A 179 7.13 -5.40 36.35
CA VAL A 179 7.92 -4.17 36.43
C VAL A 179 8.92 -4.30 37.56
N GLU A 180 10.20 -4.28 37.24
CA GLU A 180 11.29 -4.34 38.21
C GLU A 180 11.99 -2.98 38.31
N SER A 181 12.10 -2.46 39.53
CA SER A 181 12.83 -1.22 39.80
C SER A 181 14.32 -1.48 39.97
N THR A 182 15.14 -0.78 39.24
CA THR A 182 16.60 -0.85 39.30
C THR A 182 17.21 0.54 39.58
N ILE A 183 18.52 0.59 39.85
CA ILE A 183 19.25 1.86 40.06
C ILE A 183 19.22 2.74 38.79
N ARG A 184 19.09 2.14 37.59
CA ARG A 184 19.10 2.84 36.29
C ARG A 184 17.72 3.26 35.79
N GLY A 185 16.66 2.73 36.39
CA GLY A 185 15.28 2.94 35.98
C GLY A 185 14.45 1.69 36.20
N VAL A 186 13.38 1.50 35.46
CA VAL A 186 12.56 0.30 35.49
C VAL A 186 12.81 -0.60 34.31
N ILE A 187 12.77 -1.93 34.55
CA ILE A 187 12.72 -2.94 33.52
C ILE A 187 11.27 -3.38 33.40
N VAL A 188 10.71 -3.31 32.20
CA VAL A 188 9.37 -3.84 31.88
C VAL A 188 9.55 -5.17 31.15
N SER A 189 9.05 -6.24 31.72
CA SER A 189 9.10 -7.58 31.10
C SER A 189 7.68 -8.01 30.76
N PHE A 190 7.37 -8.18 29.46
CA PHE A 190 6.15 -8.80 29.02
C PHE A 190 6.33 -10.31 29.01
N ILE A 191 5.44 -11.01 29.70
CA ILE A 191 5.44 -12.47 29.84
C ILE A 191 4.28 -12.98 28.99
N VAL A 192 4.60 -13.74 27.95
CA VAL A 192 3.63 -14.28 26.99
C VAL A 192 3.54 -15.79 27.20
N SER A 193 2.33 -16.28 27.42
CA SER A 193 1.99 -17.69 27.35
C SER A 193 1.19 -17.91 26.07
N GLU A 194 1.84 -18.39 25.01
CA GLU A 194 1.26 -18.43 23.67
C GLU A 194 0.06 -19.36 23.55
N GLY A 195 0.11 -20.53 24.19
CA GLY A 195 -0.85 -21.63 23.98
C GLY A 195 -0.68 -22.26 22.59
N ASN A 196 -1.67 -23.05 22.17
CA ASN A 196 -1.70 -23.65 20.84
C ASN A 196 -2.38 -22.72 19.84
N ARG A 197 -1.97 -22.78 18.59
CA ARG A 197 -2.73 -22.21 17.48
C ARG A 197 -3.97 -23.07 17.24
N VAL A 198 -5.11 -22.43 17.04
CA VAL A 198 -6.38 -23.12 16.82
C VAL A 198 -6.77 -23.03 15.36
N GLN A 199 -6.93 -24.18 14.69
CA GLN A 199 -7.38 -24.26 13.30
C GLN A 199 -8.89 -24.48 13.24
N VAL A 200 -9.50 -24.02 12.14
CA VAL A 200 -10.90 -24.31 11.85
C VAL A 200 -10.97 -25.66 11.14
N GLU A 201 -11.49 -26.66 11.82
CA GLU A 201 -11.63 -28.00 11.23
C GLU A 201 -12.88 -28.09 10.34
N GLU A 202 -13.97 -27.44 10.74
CA GLU A 202 -15.23 -27.49 9.99
C GLU A 202 -16.08 -26.23 10.23
N ILE A 203 -16.74 -25.78 9.17
CA ILE A 203 -17.79 -24.75 9.24
C ILE A 203 -19.09 -25.39 8.75
N ARG A 204 -20.10 -25.39 9.60
CA ARG A 204 -21.43 -25.92 9.31
C ARG A 204 -22.42 -24.80 9.19
N PHE A 205 -23.23 -24.90 8.15
CA PHE A 205 -24.37 -23.99 7.95
C PHE A 205 -25.67 -24.72 8.22
N SER A 206 -26.62 -24.03 8.84
CA SER A 206 -27.97 -24.53 9.06
C SER A 206 -29.01 -23.46 8.68
N GLY A 207 -30.04 -23.86 7.94
CA GLY A 207 -31.08 -22.95 7.44
C GLY A 207 -30.81 -22.35 6.07
N ASN A 208 -29.67 -22.63 5.45
CA ASN A 208 -29.31 -22.25 4.08
C ASN A 208 -30.04 -23.18 3.08
N LEU A 209 -31.20 -22.75 2.60
CA LEU A 209 -32.05 -23.52 1.68
C LEU A 209 -31.74 -23.20 0.21
N VAL A 210 -31.27 -21.99 -0.09
CA VAL A 210 -31.10 -21.48 -1.45
C VAL A 210 -29.63 -21.63 -1.91
N PHE A 211 -28.69 -21.33 -1.06
CA PHE A 211 -27.27 -21.43 -1.39
C PHE A 211 -26.60 -22.64 -0.73
N SER A 212 -25.74 -23.31 -1.47
CA SER A 212 -24.99 -24.44 -0.93
C SER A 212 -23.92 -23.97 0.08
N ALA A 213 -23.51 -24.88 0.96
CA ALA A 213 -22.43 -24.61 1.90
C ALA A 213 -21.11 -24.23 1.20
N SER A 214 -20.84 -24.78 0.00
CA SER A 214 -19.66 -24.42 -0.79
C SER A 214 -19.69 -22.96 -1.25
N GLU A 215 -20.84 -22.51 -1.80
CA GLU A 215 -21.01 -21.11 -2.25
C GLU A 215 -20.88 -20.13 -1.07
N LEU A 216 -21.37 -20.52 0.11
CA LEU A 216 -21.21 -19.69 1.32
C LEU A 216 -19.76 -19.64 1.79
N LEU A 217 -19.03 -20.77 1.75
CA LEU A 217 -17.62 -20.83 2.10
C LEU A 217 -16.76 -20.00 1.15
N ASP A 218 -17.07 -19.99 -0.16
CA ASP A 218 -16.36 -19.19 -1.16
C ASP A 218 -16.46 -17.68 -0.86
N ASN A 219 -17.47 -17.26 -0.11
CA ASN A 219 -17.67 -15.87 0.32
C ASN A 219 -17.09 -15.56 1.72
N MET A 220 -16.38 -16.51 2.33
CA MET A 220 -15.73 -16.33 3.62
C MET A 220 -14.21 -16.24 3.48
N THR A 221 -13.57 -15.49 4.37
CA THR A 221 -12.10 -15.46 4.48
C THR A 221 -11.61 -16.65 5.29
N ILE A 222 -12.36 -17.01 6.35
CA ILE A 222 -12.05 -18.19 7.16
C ILE A 222 -12.43 -19.41 6.35
N SER A 223 -11.46 -20.29 6.12
CA SER A 223 -11.65 -21.58 5.47
C SER A 223 -11.30 -22.71 6.44
N PRO A 224 -12.02 -23.85 6.35
CA PRO A 224 -11.60 -25.06 7.04
C PRO A 224 -10.20 -25.49 6.58
N LYS A 225 -9.50 -26.24 7.43
CA LYS A 225 -8.22 -26.89 7.09
C LYS A 225 -8.32 -27.64 5.77
N GLY A 226 -7.46 -27.28 4.83
CA GLY A 226 -7.51 -27.75 3.45
C GLY A 226 -6.52 -28.88 3.16
N PHE A 227 -6.23 -29.06 1.86
CA PHE A 227 -5.18 -29.97 1.41
C PHE A 227 -3.81 -29.36 1.75
N TRP A 228 -2.87 -30.15 2.25
CA TRP A 228 -1.56 -29.72 2.80
C TRP A 228 -0.79 -28.67 1.97
N LEU A 229 -0.95 -28.68 0.64
CA LEU A 229 -0.31 -27.73 -0.25
C LEU A 229 -0.95 -26.34 -0.16
N LEU A 230 -2.26 -26.26 0.11
CA LEU A 230 -3.01 -25.02 0.29
C LEU A 230 -2.83 -24.45 1.70
N ASP A 231 -2.66 -25.33 2.71
CA ASP A 231 -2.38 -24.92 4.09
C ASP A 231 -1.05 -24.16 4.24
N LEU A 232 -0.13 -24.31 3.27
CA LEU A 232 1.11 -23.52 3.22
C LEU A 232 0.83 -22.02 2.98
N PHE A 233 -0.29 -21.70 2.33
CA PHE A 233 -0.67 -20.34 1.94
C PHE A 233 -1.84 -19.79 2.77
N SER A 234 -2.73 -20.65 3.24
CA SER A 234 -3.88 -20.30 4.07
C SER A 234 -4.08 -21.39 5.14
N PRO A 235 -3.38 -21.29 6.27
CA PRO A 235 -3.34 -22.37 7.27
C PRO A 235 -4.64 -22.56 8.07
N GLY A 236 -5.72 -21.83 7.75
CA GLY A 236 -7.04 -22.00 8.38
C GLY A 236 -7.08 -21.68 9.87
N TYR A 237 -6.24 -20.78 10.36
CA TYR A 237 -6.27 -20.38 11.76
C TYR A 237 -7.48 -19.51 12.07
N PHE A 238 -8.10 -19.78 13.22
CA PHE A 238 -9.28 -19.05 13.65
C PHE A 238 -8.97 -17.63 14.12
N ASN A 239 -9.76 -16.68 13.62
CA ASN A 239 -9.72 -15.28 14.04
C ASN A 239 -11.15 -14.76 14.26
N HIS A 240 -11.48 -14.41 15.49
CA HIS A 240 -12.84 -13.97 15.84
C HIS A 240 -13.27 -12.69 15.08
N LYS A 241 -12.32 -11.78 14.82
CA LYS A 241 -12.62 -10.57 14.03
C LYS A 241 -12.93 -10.89 12.56
N GLU A 242 -12.21 -11.84 11.99
CA GLU A 242 -12.46 -12.32 10.62
C GLU A 242 -13.80 -13.02 10.52
N LEU A 243 -14.18 -13.83 11.51
CA LEU A 243 -15.52 -14.44 11.56
C LEU A 243 -16.62 -13.38 11.54
N GLN A 244 -16.48 -12.31 12.33
CA GLN A 244 -17.45 -11.22 12.30
C GLN A 244 -17.51 -10.52 10.95
N GLN A 245 -16.36 -10.33 10.30
CA GLN A 245 -16.31 -9.77 8.95
C GLN A 245 -16.95 -10.71 7.93
N ASP A 246 -16.74 -12.00 8.06
CA ASP A 246 -17.34 -13.00 7.17
C ASP A 246 -18.86 -13.08 7.34
N ILE A 247 -19.38 -12.96 8.57
CA ILE A 247 -20.83 -12.81 8.78
C ILE A 247 -21.39 -11.57 8.04
N VAL A 248 -20.64 -10.47 8.05
CA VAL A 248 -21.06 -9.26 7.29
C VAL A 248 -21.01 -9.52 5.78
N LYS A 249 -20.00 -10.23 5.29
CA LYS A 249 -19.88 -10.60 3.87
C LYS A 249 -21.02 -11.53 3.45
N LEU A 250 -21.32 -12.56 4.23
CA LEU A 250 -22.43 -13.45 3.95
C LEU A 250 -23.77 -12.70 3.93
N LYS A 251 -24.02 -11.79 4.88
CA LYS A 251 -25.20 -10.93 4.83
C LYS A 251 -25.24 -10.07 3.57
N LYS A 252 -24.09 -9.54 3.15
CA LYS A 252 -23.98 -8.77 1.91
C LYS A 252 -24.26 -9.65 0.69
N PHE A 253 -23.70 -10.86 0.65
CA PHE A 253 -23.94 -11.86 -0.39
C PHE A 253 -25.42 -12.19 -0.54
N TYR A 254 -26.14 -12.51 0.54
CA TYR A 254 -27.56 -12.77 0.50
C TYR A 254 -28.37 -11.55 0.02
N ARG A 255 -28.01 -10.35 0.47
CA ARG A 255 -28.67 -9.11 0.06
C ARG A 255 -28.42 -8.73 -1.40
N SER A 256 -27.27 -9.07 -1.97
CA SER A 256 -27.02 -8.94 -3.41
C SER A 256 -27.83 -9.93 -4.24
N HIS A 257 -28.35 -10.98 -3.60
CA HIS A 257 -29.25 -11.98 -4.18
C HIS A 257 -30.70 -11.82 -3.71
N GLY A 258 -31.10 -10.64 -3.30
CA GLY A 258 -32.49 -10.25 -2.99
C GLY A 258 -33.03 -10.64 -1.62
N TYR A 259 -32.25 -11.28 -0.78
CA TYR A 259 -32.67 -11.68 0.57
C TYR A 259 -32.33 -10.58 1.58
N MET A 260 -33.14 -9.52 1.61
CA MET A 260 -32.84 -8.30 2.38
C MET A 260 -32.96 -8.49 3.89
N ASP A 261 -33.87 -9.35 4.35
CA ASP A 261 -34.14 -9.60 5.76
C ASP A 261 -33.30 -10.73 6.35
N VAL A 262 -32.28 -11.21 5.61
CA VAL A 262 -31.43 -12.29 6.05
C VAL A 262 -30.80 -12.03 7.43
N GLN A 263 -30.93 -13.00 8.31
CA GLN A 263 -30.26 -13.02 9.62
C GLN A 263 -29.24 -14.15 9.65
N ILE A 264 -28.00 -13.82 10.00
CA ILE A 264 -26.90 -14.77 10.07
C ILE A 264 -26.19 -14.55 11.41
N GLU A 265 -26.09 -15.61 12.19
CA GLU A 265 -25.45 -15.57 13.51
C GLU A 265 -24.63 -16.84 13.74
N PRO A 266 -23.44 -16.74 14.33
CA PRO A 266 -22.74 -17.93 14.81
C PRO A 266 -23.50 -18.51 16.00
N ARG A 267 -23.94 -19.77 15.87
CA ARG A 267 -24.74 -20.46 16.89
C ARG A 267 -23.83 -21.05 17.98
N THR A 268 -22.79 -21.77 17.58
CA THR A 268 -21.80 -22.36 18.48
C THR A 268 -20.42 -22.30 17.88
N ILE A 269 -19.41 -22.20 18.74
CA ILE A 269 -18.00 -22.37 18.41
C ILE A 269 -17.49 -23.42 19.38
N ASP A 270 -17.40 -24.65 18.88
CA ASP A 270 -17.02 -25.80 19.70
C ASP A 270 -15.52 -26.06 19.55
N ILE A 271 -14.80 -25.89 20.65
CA ILE A 271 -13.35 -26.13 20.70
C ILE A 271 -13.13 -27.61 20.97
N LEU A 272 -12.29 -28.22 20.14
CA LEU A 272 -11.91 -29.62 20.31
C LEU A 272 -11.15 -29.86 21.64
N PRO A 273 -11.22 -31.09 22.21
CA PRO A 273 -10.62 -31.39 23.52
C PRO A 273 -9.10 -31.07 23.57
N GLU A 274 -8.39 -31.22 22.49
CA GLU A 274 -6.95 -30.96 22.37
C GLU A 274 -6.58 -29.48 22.26
N LYS A 275 -7.59 -28.61 22.11
CA LYS A 275 -7.46 -27.15 22.00
C LYS A 275 -6.59 -26.70 20.82
N ASP A 276 -6.51 -27.46 19.76
CA ASP A 276 -5.80 -27.17 18.52
C ASP A 276 -6.74 -26.98 17.32
N GLY A 277 -8.01 -27.38 17.45
CA GLY A 277 -9.05 -27.23 16.45
C GLY A 277 -10.38 -26.74 17.01
N LEU A 278 -11.24 -26.21 16.13
CA LEU A 278 -12.61 -25.82 16.45
C LEU A 278 -13.56 -26.07 15.27
N THR A 279 -14.83 -26.23 15.60
CA THR A 279 -15.95 -26.25 14.64
C THR A 279 -16.81 -25.04 14.85
N ILE A 280 -17.28 -24.42 13.76
CA ILE A 280 -18.18 -23.25 13.77
C ILE A 280 -19.52 -23.64 13.19
N ASP A 281 -20.60 -23.49 13.97
CA ASP A 281 -21.96 -23.63 13.47
C ASP A 281 -22.56 -22.26 13.21
N ILE A 282 -23.00 -21.99 11.98
CA ILE A 282 -23.62 -20.74 11.56
C ILE A 282 -25.09 -21.00 11.25
N LEU A 283 -25.96 -20.28 11.94
CA LEU A 283 -27.40 -20.31 11.68
C LEU A 283 -27.78 -19.20 10.72
N ILE A 284 -28.54 -19.55 9.68
CA ILE A 284 -29.01 -18.64 8.65
C ILE A 284 -30.55 -18.70 8.62
N ASP A 285 -31.14 -17.52 8.70
CA ASP A 285 -32.55 -17.30 8.35
C ASP A 285 -32.56 -16.42 7.10
N GLU A 286 -32.85 -17.03 5.95
CA GLU A 286 -32.71 -16.36 4.64
C GLU A 286 -33.77 -15.25 4.44
N GLY A 287 -34.93 -15.37 5.06
CA GLY A 287 -36.10 -14.46 4.86
C GLY A 287 -36.72 -14.63 3.47
N GLU A 288 -37.42 -13.59 3.00
CA GLU A 288 -38.11 -13.60 1.71
C GLU A 288 -37.23 -13.03 0.58
N LEU A 289 -37.45 -13.54 -0.64
CA LEU A 289 -36.85 -13.04 -1.85
C LEU A 289 -37.58 -11.79 -2.37
N TYR A 290 -36.91 -10.65 -2.38
CA TYR A 290 -37.47 -9.39 -2.85
C TYR A 290 -37.22 -9.13 -4.33
N VAL A 291 -38.23 -8.61 -5.02
CA VAL A 291 -38.12 -8.10 -6.40
C VAL A 291 -37.99 -6.58 -6.36
N PHE A 292 -37.13 -6.05 -7.17
CA PHE A 292 -36.95 -4.60 -7.30
C PHE A 292 -38.09 -3.97 -8.11
N ASP A 293 -38.81 -2.98 -7.53
CA ASP A 293 -39.97 -2.31 -8.13
C ASP A 293 -39.63 -0.89 -8.67
N GLY A 294 -38.37 -0.52 -8.73
CA GLY A 294 -37.92 0.75 -9.30
C GLY A 294 -37.47 1.78 -8.29
N TYR A 295 -37.03 2.91 -8.84
CA TYR A 295 -36.60 4.08 -8.08
C TYR A 295 -37.68 5.15 -7.99
N LEU A 296 -37.64 5.94 -6.93
CA LEU A 296 -38.31 7.20 -6.75
C LEU A 296 -37.28 8.22 -6.29
N PHE A 297 -37.28 9.38 -6.91
CA PHE A 297 -36.38 10.47 -6.53
C PHE A 297 -37.17 11.58 -5.84
N THR A 298 -36.64 12.12 -4.76
CA THR A 298 -37.24 13.23 -4.03
C THR A 298 -36.17 14.21 -3.59
N GLY A 299 -36.44 15.52 -3.72
CA GLY A 299 -35.50 16.57 -3.38
C GLY A 299 -34.53 16.95 -4.52
N ASN A 300 -34.63 16.32 -5.68
CA ASN A 300 -33.88 16.63 -6.89
C ASN A 300 -34.49 17.82 -7.62
N THR A 301 -34.00 19.03 -7.35
CA THR A 301 -34.48 20.27 -7.96
C THR A 301 -33.58 20.73 -9.12
N VAL A 302 -32.31 20.38 -9.11
CA VAL A 302 -31.30 20.77 -10.09
C VAL A 302 -31.28 19.83 -11.29
N PHE A 303 -31.37 18.53 -11.07
CA PHE A 303 -31.36 17.54 -12.13
C PHE A 303 -32.72 16.82 -12.21
N SER A 304 -33.16 16.59 -13.44
CA SER A 304 -34.44 15.92 -13.68
C SER A 304 -34.38 14.43 -13.29
N GLU A 305 -35.52 13.87 -12.95
CA GLU A 305 -35.66 12.44 -12.65
C GLU A 305 -35.14 11.55 -13.78
N GLN A 306 -35.36 11.96 -15.04
CA GLN A 306 -34.87 11.25 -16.23
C GLN A 306 -33.35 11.13 -16.22
N VAL A 307 -32.64 12.23 -15.97
CA VAL A 307 -31.17 12.25 -15.92
C VAL A 307 -30.64 11.34 -14.83
N LEU A 308 -31.27 11.35 -13.65
CA LEU A 308 -30.86 10.50 -12.54
C LEU A 308 -31.15 9.03 -12.81
N SER A 309 -32.29 8.73 -13.44
CA SER A 309 -32.65 7.38 -13.85
C SER A 309 -31.69 6.79 -14.89
N ASP A 310 -31.25 7.59 -15.85
CA ASP A 310 -30.29 7.16 -16.89
C ASP A 310 -28.91 6.76 -16.31
N LEU A 311 -28.58 7.19 -15.08
CA LEU A 311 -27.37 6.81 -14.37
C LEU A 311 -27.47 5.45 -13.68
N THR A 312 -28.71 4.93 -13.50
CA THR A 312 -28.97 3.70 -12.75
C THR A 312 -28.95 2.48 -13.68
N LYS A 313 -28.47 1.36 -13.13
CA LYS A 313 -28.37 0.07 -13.84
C LYS A 313 -29.33 -0.99 -13.35
N ALA A 314 -29.92 -0.79 -12.17
CA ALA A 314 -30.91 -1.72 -11.63
C ALA A 314 -32.20 -1.66 -12.45
N THR A 315 -32.71 -2.82 -12.85
CA THR A 315 -33.88 -2.94 -13.74
C THR A 315 -35.10 -3.39 -12.94
N PRO A 316 -36.22 -2.64 -12.98
CA PRO A 316 -37.45 -3.08 -12.31
C PRO A 316 -37.95 -4.44 -12.82
N GLY A 317 -38.52 -5.23 -11.90
CA GLY A 317 -39.00 -6.58 -12.19
C GLY A 317 -37.95 -7.69 -12.05
N LEU A 318 -36.66 -7.35 -11.88
CA LEU A 318 -35.63 -8.30 -11.54
C LEU A 318 -35.50 -8.47 -10.03
N GLN A 319 -34.78 -9.49 -9.63
CA GLN A 319 -34.36 -9.71 -8.24
C GLN A 319 -33.66 -8.48 -7.68
N PHE A 320 -33.99 -8.11 -6.43
CA PHE A 320 -33.33 -7.01 -5.74
C PHE A 320 -31.85 -7.32 -5.52
N ASP A 321 -31.00 -6.34 -5.74
CA ASP A 321 -29.54 -6.47 -5.62
C ASP A 321 -29.00 -5.24 -4.90
N GLN A 322 -28.55 -5.44 -3.66
CA GLN A 322 -28.01 -4.36 -2.83
C GLN A 322 -26.75 -3.75 -3.43
N GLU A 323 -25.91 -4.54 -4.09
CA GLU A 323 -24.68 -4.00 -4.70
C GLU A 323 -24.95 -3.11 -5.91
N LYS A 324 -25.97 -3.48 -6.70
CA LYS A 324 -26.43 -2.60 -7.80
C LYS A 324 -26.99 -1.29 -7.25
N LEU A 325 -27.76 -1.37 -6.16
CA LEU A 325 -28.27 -0.17 -5.49
C LEU A 325 -27.13 0.74 -5.00
N ASP A 326 -26.15 0.17 -4.33
CA ASP A 326 -25.00 0.94 -3.81
C ASP A 326 -24.20 1.59 -4.94
N ARG A 327 -24.03 0.87 -6.06
CA ARG A 327 -23.41 1.41 -7.29
C ARG A 327 -24.21 2.54 -7.91
N ASP A 328 -25.54 2.37 -8.02
CA ASP A 328 -26.45 3.37 -8.58
C ASP A 328 -26.49 4.62 -7.70
N GLN A 329 -26.58 4.45 -6.37
CA GLN A 329 -26.50 5.55 -5.40
C GLN A 329 -25.18 6.32 -5.54
N LYS A 330 -24.08 5.60 -5.65
CA LYS A 330 -22.75 6.20 -5.84
C LYS A 330 -22.66 6.94 -7.17
N ALA A 331 -23.16 6.35 -8.27
CA ALA A 331 -23.15 6.98 -9.57
C ALA A 331 -23.91 8.32 -9.58
N ILE A 332 -25.09 8.35 -8.93
CA ILE A 332 -25.87 9.58 -8.78
C ILE A 332 -25.12 10.59 -7.91
N LEU A 333 -24.55 10.17 -6.78
CA LEU A 333 -23.78 11.03 -5.87
C LEU A 333 -22.56 11.63 -6.56
N ASP A 334 -21.81 10.81 -7.30
CA ASP A 334 -20.64 11.25 -8.06
C ASP A 334 -21.05 12.25 -9.16
N TYR A 335 -22.19 12.02 -9.83
CA TYR A 335 -22.74 12.94 -10.83
C TYR A 335 -23.01 14.34 -10.26
N TYR A 336 -23.57 14.42 -9.03
CA TYR A 336 -23.76 15.69 -8.32
C TYR A 336 -22.42 16.33 -7.96
N LYS A 337 -21.49 15.54 -7.39
CA LYS A 337 -20.18 16.04 -6.95
C LYS A 337 -19.30 16.52 -8.09
N ASP A 338 -19.38 15.88 -9.26
CA ASP A 338 -18.64 16.29 -10.45
C ASP A 338 -19.17 17.62 -11.03
N ARG A 339 -20.36 18.05 -10.57
CA ARG A 339 -21.01 19.29 -10.99
C ARG A 339 -21.12 20.35 -9.88
N ALA A 340 -20.15 20.30 -8.98
CA ALA A 340 -19.97 21.25 -7.88
C ALA A 340 -20.92 21.10 -6.69
N TYR A 341 -21.78 20.13 -6.65
CA TYR A 341 -22.61 19.83 -5.48
C TYR A 341 -21.89 18.89 -4.50
N LEU A 342 -20.73 19.33 -4.03
CA LEU A 342 -19.83 18.51 -3.20
C LEU A 342 -20.49 17.94 -1.93
N PHE A 343 -21.39 18.69 -1.34
CA PHE A 343 -22.08 18.31 -0.11
C PHE A 343 -23.44 17.65 -0.35
N ALA A 344 -23.75 17.28 -1.59
CA ALA A 344 -24.93 16.50 -1.88
C ALA A 344 -24.96 15.23 -1.05
N ARG A 345 -26.14 14.89 -0.56
CA ARG A 345 -26.38 13.66 0.21
C ARG A 345 -27.54 12.90 -0.42
N ILE A 346 -27.40 11.60 -0.51
CA ILE A 346 -28.41 10.71 -1.06
C ILE A 346 -28.65 9.61 -0.05
N ALA A 347 -29.85 9.53 0.49
CA ALA A 347 -30.24 8.50 1.45
C ALA A 347 -31.27 7.56 0.81
N PRO A 348 -30.97 6.26 0.64
CA PRO A 348 -31.96 5.29 0.20
C PRO A 348 -32.96 5.04 1.32
N ARG A 349 -34.24 4.99 0.96
CA ARG A 349 -35.36 4.55 1.84
C ARG A 349 -36.08 3.44 1.13
N PHE A 350 -36.20 2.32 1.81
CA PHE A 350 -36.90 1.14 1.30
C PHE A 350 -38.37 1.25 1.55
N VAL A 351 -39.19 1.05 0.50
CA VAL A 351 -40.63 1.06 0.55
C VAL A 351 -41.07 -0.33 0.13
N HIS A 352 -41.53 -1.11 1.12
CA HIS A 352 -42.06 -2.46 0.93
C HIS A 352 -43.49 -2.40 0.39
N SER A 353 -43.84 -3.30 -0.52
CA SER A 353 -45.22 -3.53 -0.90
C SER A 353 -45.91 -4.39 0.16
N LEU A 354 -47.19 -4.12 0.43
CA LEU A 354 -47.95 -4.89 1.38
C LEU A 354 -48.47 -6.22 0.81
N ASP A 355 -48.58 -6.31 -0.53
CA ASP A 355 -49.26 -7.43 -1.20
C ASP A 355 -48.29 -8.43 -1.84
N LYS A 356 -47.02 -8.06 -2.02
CA LYS A 356 -46.02 -8.90 -2.67
C LYS A 356 -44.65 -8.62 -2.07
N PRO A 357 -43.69 -9.58 -2.07
CA PRO A 357 -42.33 -9.34 -1.66
C PRO A 357 -41.57 -8.52 -2.74
N SER A 358 -41.96 -7.25 -2.90
CA SER A 358 -41.34 -6.31 -3.78
C SER A 358 -40.93 -5.05 -3.01
N MET A 359 -39.82 -4.47 -3.45
CA MET A 359 -39.18 -3.35 -2.79
C MET A 359 -38.90 -2.22 -3.79
N ARG A 360 -39.44 -1.05 -3.50
CA ARG A 360 -39.15 0.18 -4.21
C ARG A 360 -38.13 1.00 -3.40
N VAL A 361 -37.17 1.59 -4.05
CA VAL A 361 -36.16 2.41 -3.36
C VAL A 361 -36.45 3.87 -3.63
N ARG A 362 -36.66 4.64 -2.57
CA ARG A 362 -36.76 6.10 -2.65
C ARG A 362 -35.43 6.74 -2.29
N PHE A 363 -34.80 7.41 -3.23
CA PHE A 363 -33.64 8.26 -2.98
C PHE A 363 -34.10 9.64 -2.49
N ALA A 364 -33.84 9.92 -1.21
CA ALA A 364 -34.00 11.26 -0.67
C ALA A 364 -32.71 12.03 -0.89
N ILE A 365 -32.79 13.06 -1.73
CA ILE A 365 -31.64 13.85 -2.19
C ILE A 365 -31.66 15.21 -1.49
N GLU A 366 -30.55 15.55 -0.86
CA GLU A 366 -30.26 16.88 -0.34
C GLU A 366 -29.13 17.46 -1.19
N GLU A 367 -29.47 18.33 -2.14
CA GLU A 367 -28.52 18.81 -3.15
C GLU A 367 -27.47 19.76 -2.57
N ASN A 368 -27.84 20.57 -1.58
CA ASN A 368 -27.04 21.66 -1.03
C ASN A 368 -26.66 22.70 -2.10
N ASN A 369 -25.66 23.54 -1.79
CA ASN A 369 -25.23 24.61 -2.67
C ASN A 369 -24.14 24.15 -3.62
N GLU A 370 -24.09 24.78 -4.79
CA GLU A 370 -22.96 24.70 -5.69
C GLU A 370 -21.72 25.35 -5.05
N ILE A 371 -20.57 24.68 -5.10
CA ILE A 371 -19.35 25.10 -4.40
C ILE A 371 -18.27 25.50 -5.39
N HIS A 372 -17.66 26.65 -5.14
CA HIS A 372 -16.48 27.17 -5.82
C HIS A 372 -15.26 27.12 -4.90
N ILE A 373 -14.09 26.95 -5.49
CA ILE A 373 -12.81 26.95 -4.79
C ILE A 373 -12.38 28.41 -4.54
N ASN A 374 -12.24 28.81 -3.27
CA ASN A 374 -11.70 30.13 -2.93
C ASN A 374 -10.18 30.12 -2.95
N LYS A 375 -9.58 29.27 -2.13
CA LYS A 375 -8.12 29.08 -2.01
C LYS A 375 -7.78 27.61 -1.87
N ILE A 376 -6.53 27.28 -2.20
CA ILE A 376 -5.96 25.96 -1.94
C ILE A 376 -4.84 26.12 -0.92
N LYS A 377 -4.96 25.41 0.19
CA LYS A 377 -3.96 25.29 1.22
C LYS A 377 -3.34 23.91 1.19
N VAL A 378 -2.08 23.79 1.50
CA VAL A 378 -1.40 22.50 1.64
C VAL A 378 -0.87 22.42 3.06
N GLU A 379 -1.16 21.32 3.75
CA GLU A 379 -0.78 21.11 5.14
C GLU A 379 -0.18 19.71 5.35
N GLY A 380 0.77 19.59 6.29
CA GLY A 380 1.42 18.32 6.64
C GLY A 380 2.68 18.02 5.84
N ASN A 381 3.03 18.83 4.84
CA ASN A 381 4.25 18.70 4.04
C ASN A 381 5.46 19.31 4.77
N LEU A 382 5.91 18.67 5.84
CA LEU A 382 6.97 19.18 6.70
C LEU A 382 8.33 19.27 6.03
N ARG A 383 8.63 18.33 5.11
CA ARG A 383 9.91 18.21 4.41
C ARG A 383 9.78 18.42 2.90
N THR A 384 8.57 18.23 2.36
CA THR A 384 8.30 18.37 0.92
C THR A 384 7.91 19.81 0.60
N GLN A 385 8.49 20.37 -0.44
CA GLN A 385 8.17 21.71 -0.89
C GLN A 385 6.72 21.77 -1.41
N ASP A 386 6.01 22.83 -1.07
CA ASP A 386 4.61 23.07 -1.43
C ASP A 386 4.35 22.93 -2.94
N ARG A 387 5.28 23.40 -3.78
CA ARG A 387 5.20 23.28 -5.24
C ARG A 387 5.11 21.84 -5.75
N VAL A 388 5.70 20.87 -5.03
CA VAL A 388 5.68 19.45 -5.40
C VAL A 388 4.27 18.88 -5.36
N ILE A 389 3.44 19.36 -4.44
CA ILE A 389 2.04 18.96 -4.31
C ILE A 389 1.17 19.76 -5.27
N ARG A 390 1.35 21.09 -5.31
CA ARG A 390 0.50 21.97 -6.14
C ARG A 390 0.55 21.64 -7.63
N ARG A 391 1.70 21.24 -8.17
CA ARG A 391 1.85 20.88 -9.58
C ARG A 391 1.11 19.59 -9.98
N GLU A 392 0.69 18.78 -8.99
CA GLU A 392 -0.11 17.57 -9.21
C GLU A 392 -1.63 17.83 -9.18
N LEU A 393 -2.05 19.03 -8.75
CA LEU A 393 -3.46 19.37 -8.67
C LEU A 393 -4.02 19.68 -10.07
N GLU A 394 -5.25 19.21 -10.29
CA GLU A 394 -6.02 19.45 -11.52
C GLU A 394 -7.15 20.48 -11.33
N PHE A 395 -7.19 21.16 -10.21
CA PHE A 395 -8.18 22.16 -9.86
C PHE A 395 -7.51 23.44 -9.36
N TYR A 396 -8.15 24.60 -9.58
CA TYR A 396 -7.57 25.91 -9.32
C TYR A 396 -8.54 26.84 -8.60
N PRO A 397 -8.05 27.87 -7.87
CA PRO A 397 -8.88 28.89 -7.25
C PRO A 397 -9.79 29.57 -8.29
N GLY A 398 -11.06 29.83 -7.90
CA GLY A 398 -12.09 30.43 -8.73
C GLY A 398 -12.93 29.44 -9.56
N GLU A 399 -12.48 28.20 -9.72
CA GLU A 399 -13.23 27.17 -10.45
C GLU A 399 -14.32 26.55 -9.58
N LYS A 400 -15.30 25.95 -10.25
CA LYS A 400 -16.27 25.04 -9.60
C LYS A 400 -15.54 23.79 -9.14
N ILE A 401 -15.92 23.30 -7.97
CA ILE A 401 -15.41 22.02 -7.50
C ILE A 401 -15.91 20.90 -8.42
N ASP A 402 -14.99 20.01 -8.81
CA ASP A 402 -15.24 18.84 -9.62
C ASP A 402 -14.56 17.65 -8.96
N ASN A 403 -15.36 16.69 -8.51
CA ASN A 403 -14.87 15.52 -7.78
C ASN A 403 -13.96 14.63 -8.65
N SER A 404 -14.23 14.54 -9.95
CA SER A 404 -13.38 13.77 -10.87
C SER A 404 -11.95 14.34 -10.91
N ARG A 405 -11.83 15.67 -10.90
CA ARG A 405 -10.53 16.38 -10.85
C ARG A 405 -9.85 16.26 -9.48
N LEU A 406 -10.62 16.21 -8.38
CA LEU A 406 -10.09 15.91 -7.04
C LEU A 406 -9.52 14.49 -6.97
N VAL A 407 -10.25 13.50 -7.47
CA VAL A 407 -9.80 12.09 -7.52
C VAL A 407 -8.56 11.95 -8.38
N LYS A 408 -8.52 12.64 -9.54
CA LYS A 408 -7.34 12.65 -10.42
C LYS A 408 -6.14 13.29 -9.72
N SER A 409 -6.34 14.41 -9.02
CA SER A 409 -5.29 15.06 -8.22
C SER A 409 -4.77 14.15 -7.09
N HIS A 410 -5.69 13.48 -6.38
CA HIS A 410 -5.33 12.49 -5.37
C HIS A 410 -4.46 11.37 -5.95
N SER A 411 -4.85 10.83 -7.11
CA SER A 411 -4.07 9.80 -7.82
C SER A 411 -2.69 10.31 -8.24
N ASN A 412 -2.60 11.54 -8.75
CA ASN A 412 -1.32 12.16 -9.14
C ASN A 412 -0.37 12.30 -7.93
N ILE A 413 -0.87 12.83 -6.80
CA ILE A 413 -0.07 12.98 -5.57
C ILE A 413 0.32 11.60 -5.02
N SER A 414 -0.60 10.61 -5.04
CA SER A 414 -0.32 9.25 -4.58
C SER A 414 0.78 8.57 -5.39
N ARG A 415 0.83 8.81 -6.71
CA ARG A 415 1.87 8.26 -7.60
C ARG A 415 3.28 8.75 -7.26
N LEU A 416 3.45 9.87 -6.57
CA LEU A 416 4.76 10.31 -6.08
C LEU A 416 5.34 9.30 -5.08
N GLY A 417 4.47 8.60 -4.32
CA GLY A 417 4.85 7.57 -3.34
C GLY A 417 5.73 8.12 -2.21
N ILE A 418 5.48 9.37 -1.82
CA ILE A 418 6.14 10.08 -0.72
C ILE A 418 5.16 10.45 0.40
N PHE A 419 3.88 10.16 0.21
CA PHE A 419 2.81 10.36 1.18
C PHE A 419 2.14 9.04 1.51
N GLN A 420 1.85 8.80 2.78
CA GLN A 420 1.13 7.62 3.26
C GLN A 420 -0.38 7.87 3.36
N ARG A 421 -0.78 9.16 3.50
CA ARG A 421 -2.17 9.58 3.52
C ARG A 421 -2.31 10.91 2.81
N ILE A 422 -3.41 11.06 2.06
CA ILE A 422 -3.78 12.27 1.35
C ILE A 422 -5.28 12.45 1.55
N ASP A 423 -5.69 13.55 2.14
CA ASP A 423 -7.09 13.86 2.41
C ASP A 423 -7.40 15.28 1.97
N TYR A 424 -8.65 15.52 1.59
CA TYR A 424 -9.17 16.86 1.33
C TYR A 424 -10.13 17.28 2.45
N SER A 425 -9.92 18.46 3.01
CA SER A 425 -10.89 19.11 3.88
C SER A 425 -11.30 20.46 3.30
N TYR A 426 -12.49 20.93 3.70
CA TYR A 426 -13.13 22.08 3.11
C TYR A 426 -13.49 23.08 4.20
N GLU A 427 -12.78 24.21 4.26
CA GLU A 427 -13.03 25.25 5.25
C GLU A 427 -14.07 26.24 4.75
N PRO A 428 -15.02 26.64 5.61
CA PRO A 428 -16.01 27.64 5.27
C PRO A 428 -15.37 29.01 5.06
N THR A 429 -15.92 29.78 4.14
CA THR A 429 -15.55 31.18 3.91
C THR A 429 -16.71 32.11 4.27
N THR A 430 -16.53 33.39 4.15
CA THR A 430 -17.60 34.39 4.36
C THR A 430 -18.74 34.25 3.34
N GLN A 431 -18.49 33.62 2.20
CA GLN A 431 -19.49 33.35 1.16
C GLN A 431 -19.90 31.88 1.18
N PRO A 432 -21.19 31.53 1.36
CA PRO A 432 -21.64 30.14 1.50
C PRO A 432 -21.31 29.23 0.33
N SER A 433 -21.20 29.78 -0.90
CA SER A 433 -20.87 29.04 -2.12
C SER A 433 -19.38 28.89 -2.35
N TYR A 434 -18.50 29.39 -1.47
CA TYR A 434 -17.06 29.25 -1.60
C TYR A 434 -16.49 28.44 -0.46
N ARG A 435 -15.45 27.63 -0.77
CA ARG A 435 -14.67 26.89 0.23
C ARG A 435 -13.19 27.04 -0.02
N ASP A 436 -12.41 27.14 1.06
CA ASP A 436 -10.98 26.87 0.98
C ASP A 436 -10.79 25.35 0.94
N VAL A 437 -10.07 24.85 -0.05
CA VAL A 437 -9.71 23.44 -0.13
C VAL A 437 -8.36 23.24 0.55
N VAL A 438 -8.33 22.44 1.59
CA VAL A 438 -7.10 22.08 2.29
C VAL A 438 -6.69 20.67 1.86
N VAL A 439 -5.51 20.57 1.26
CA VAL A 439 -4.87 19.32 0.88
C VAL A 439 -4.02 18.88 2.06
N ASN A 440 -4.52 17.94 2.85
CA ASN A 440 -3.80 17.39 4.00
C ASN A 440 -2.99 16.19 3.56
N VAL A 441 -1.70 16.21 3.81
CA VAL A 441 -0.80 15.11 3.48
C VAL A 441 -0.01 14.65 4.70
N ASP A 442 0.16 13.34 4.82
CA ASP A 442 1.10 12.76 5.79
C ASP A 442 2.28 12.17 5.03
N GLU A 443 3.46 12.69 5.26
CA GLU A 443 4.67 12.20 4.63
C GLU A 443 5.08 10.82 5.16
N VAL A 444 5.61 9.97 4.27
CA VAL A 444 6.20 8.70 4.72
C VAL A 444 7.39 8.99 5.66
N PRO A 445 7.60 8.17 6.69
CA PRO A 445 8.68 8.38 7.66
C PRO A 445 10.06 8.41 6.99
N ASN A 446 10.25 7.59 5.95
CA ASN A 446 11.50 7.49 5.21
C ASN A 446 11.26 7.52 3.70
N PHE A 447 11.92 8.44 3.00
CA PHE A 447 11.91 8.54 1.54
C PHE A 447 12.90 7.60 0.86
N GLY A 448 13.73 6.90 1.63
CA GLY A 448 14.63 5.87 1.14
C GLY A 448 13.99 4.49 1.19
N ASN A 449 14.10 3.74 0.10
CA ASN A 449 13.69 2.34 0.03
C ASN A 449 14.87 1.49 -0.40
N PHE A 450 15.11 0.43 0.35
CA PHE A 450 16.09 -0.60 0.02
C PHE A 450 15.38 -1.92 -0.21
N MET A 451 15.62 -2.52 -1.37
CA MET A 451 15.14 -3.85 -1.71
C MET A 451 16.29 -4.74 -2.10
N PHE A 452 16.26 -5.97 -1.66
CA PHE A 452 17.16 -7.00 -2.17
C PHE A 452 16.35 -8.26 -2.47
N GLY A 453 16.84 -9.02 -3.44
CA GLY A 453 16.19 -10.27 -3.83
C GLY A 453 17.11 -11.10 -4.72
N PHE A 454 16.65 -12.27 -5.08
CA PHE A 454 17.33 -13.17 -6.01
C PHE A 454 16.38 -13.52 -7.14
N GLY A 455 16.91 -13.66 -8.32
CA GLY A 455 16.18 -14.09 -9.50
C GLY A 455 16.87 -15.22 -10.22
N LEU A 456 16.10 -16.03 -10.92
CA LEU A 456 16.58 -17.11 -11.76
C LEU A 456 15.74 -17.16 -13.03
N SER A 457 16.37 -17.11 -14.19
CA SER A 457 15.65 -17.27 -15.46
C SER A 457 16.53 -17.90 -16.52
N ALA A 458 15.90 -18.50 -17.52
CA ALA A 458 16.58 -19.22 -18.60
C ALA A 458 17.59 -18.35 -19.38
N GLY A 459 17.35 -17.02 -19.48
CA GLY A 459 18.22 -16.09 -20.23
C GLY A 459 19.22 -15.30 -19.37
N HIS A 460 19.05 -15.30 -18.05
CA HIS A 460 19.85 -14.47 -17.15
C HIS A 460 20.64 -15.27 -16.11
N GLY A 461 20.34 -16.58 -15.99
CA GLY A 461 20.92 -17.41 -14.93
C GLY A 461 20.45 -17.00 -13.54
N LEU A 462 21.24 -17.31 -12.54
CA LEU A 462 21.02 -16.83 -11.16
C LEU A 462 21.61 -15.43 -11.03
N PHE A 463 20.84 -14.51 -10.46
CA PHE A 463 21.30 -13.14 -10.19
C PHE A 463 20.75 -12.61 -8.86
N GLY A 464 21.53 -11.77 -8.20
CA GLY A 464 21.05 -10.94 -7.10
C GLY A 464 20.42 -9.66 -7.64
N ASN A 465 19.54 -9.04 -6.89
CA ASN A 465 19.01 -7.72 -7.17
C ASN A 465 19.07 -6.87 -5.90
N PHE A 466 19.84 -5.79 -5.94
CA PHE A 466 19.96 -4.81 -4.89
C PHE A 466 19.50 -3.48 -5.45
N GLN A 467 18.43 -2.95 -4.89
CA GLN A 467 17.89 -1.66 -5.30
C GLN A 467 17.85 -0.71 -4.11
N LEU A 468 18.49 0.43 -4.26
CA LEU A 468 18.39 1.56 -3.36
C LEU A 468 17.72 2.70 -4.10
N THR A 469 16.60 3.20 -3.58
CA THR A 469 15.88 4.33 -4.16
C THR A 469 15.65 5.39 -3.10
N LYS A 470 16.07 6.61 -3.37
CA LYS A 470 15.77 7.82 -2.60
C LYS A 470 14.75 8.63 -3.39
N LYS A 471 13.55 8.76 -2.87
CA LYS A 471 12.48 9.63 -3.38
C LYS A 471 12.52 10.98 -2.67
N ASN A 472 11.80 11.94 -3.21
CA ASN A 472 11.72 13.32 -2.68
C ASN A 472 13.10 13.96 -2.48
N LEU A 473 14.05 13.62 -3.35
CA LEU A 473 15.39 14.21 -3.32
C LEU A 473 15.30 15.68 -3.74
N ASP A 474 16.18 16.49 -3.17
CA ASP A 474 16.50 17.85 -3.61
C ASP A 474 18.02 17.95 -3.71
N ILE A 475 18.58 17.91 -4.92
CA ILE A 475 20.03 17.96 -5.13
C ILE A 475 20.64 19.33 -4.79
N PHE A 476 19.82 20.36 -4.64
CA PHE A 476 20.25 21.72 -4.32
C PHE A 476 20.16 22.05 -2.83
N ASP A 477 19.46 21.23 -2.04
CA ASP A 477 19.40 21.32 -0.58
C ASP A 477 20.66 20.70 0.04
N THR A 478 21.78 21.41 -0.07
CA THR A 478 23.07 20.93 0.41
C THR A 478 23.25 21.16 1.91
N PRO A 479 23.86 20.22 2.65
CA PRO A 479 24.07 20.36 4.09
C PRO A 479 25.04 21.50 4.41
N GLU A 480 24.67 22.33 5.38
CA GLU A 480 25.55 23.37 5.91
C GLU A 480 26.55 22.81 6.93
N SER A 481 26.22 21.66 7.53
CA SER A 481 27.06 20.96 8.50
C SER A 481 26.94 19.45 8.41
N LEU A 482 27.87 18.70 9.04
CA LEU A 482 27.78 17.23 9.10
C LEU A 482 26.55 16.73 9.86
N TYR A 483 25.97 17.54 10.75
CA TYR A 483 24.75 17.21 11.49
C TYR A 483 23.50 17.26 10.59
N ASP A 484 23.52 18.10 9.55
CA ASP A 484 22.39 18.33 8.65
C ASP A 484 22.31 17.28 7.53
N LEU A 485 23.35 16.46 7.34
CA LEU A 485 23.39 15.40 6.32
C LEU A 485 22.14 14.50 6.32
N ARG A 486 21.53 14.29 7.48
CA ARG A 486 20.36 13.43 7.65
C ARG A 486 19.06 14.10 7.19
N THR A 487 18.99 15.41 7.25
CA THR A 487 17.81 16.24 6.93
C THR A 487 17.93 16.93 5.58
N SER A 488 19.12 17.03 5.03
CA SER A 488 19.40 17.64 3.72
C SER A 488 19.08 16.71 2.53
N PHE A 489 19.14 17.28 1.35
CA PHE A 489 18.80 16.63 0.09
C PHE A 489 17.36 16.13 0.05
N ILE A 490 16.39 16.89 0.61
CA ILE A 490 15.00 16.47 0.70
C ILE A 490 14.08 17.63 0.31
N GLY A 491 13.03 17.32 -0.50
CA GLY A 491 11.91 18.23 -0.67
C GLY A 491 11.50 18.58 -2.09
N ALA A 492 12.35 18.38 -3.12
CA ALA A 492 12.03 18.79 -4.49
C ALA A 492 11.25 17.74 -5.32
N GLY A 493 11.04 16.54 -4.77
CA GLY A 493 10.32 15.47 -5.46
C GLY A 493 11.16 14.72 -6.48
N GLN A 494 12.48 14.96 -6.56
CA GLN A 494 13.40 14.22 -7.41
C GLN A 494 13.59 12.78 -6.92
N THR A 495 14.06 11.89 -7.80
CA THR A 495 14.33 10.50 -7.45
C THR A 495 15.73 10.09 -7.89
N LEU A 496 16.47 9.48 -7.00
CA LEU A 496 17.74 8.81 -7.30
C LEU A 496 17.59 7.32 -7.03
N SER A 497 17.95 6.49 -8.01
CA SER A 497 17.87 5.04 -7.91
C SER A 497 19.19 4.40 -8.31
N LEU A 498 19.68 3.51 -7.45
CA LEU A 498 20.82 2.64 -7.70
C LEU A 498 20.31 1.21 -7.82
N ASN A 499 20.61 0.54 -8.93
CA ASN A 499 20.23 -0.84 -9.20
C ASN A 499 21.49 -1.66 -9.48
N LEU A 500 21.73 -2.69 -8.69
CA LEU A 500 22.87 -3.60 -8.82
C LEU A 500 22.32 -5.02 -8.92
N SER A 501 22.53 -5.65 -10.07
CA SER A 501 22.10 -7.02 -10.32
C SER A 501 23.28 -7.87 -10.77
N PRO A 502 24.17 -8.28 -9.86
CA PRO A 502 25.24 -9.24 -10.18
C PRO A 502 24.64 -10.62 -10.45
N GLY A 503 25.14 -11.31 -11.46
CA GLY A 503 24.64 -12.64 -11.82
C GLY A 503 25.65 -13.50 -12.57
N THR A 504 25.26 -14.75 -12.82
CA THR A 504 26.12 -15.78 -13.41
C THR A 504 26.23 -15.68 -14.94
N ILE A 505 25.14 -15.31 -15.61
CA ILE A 505 25.07 -15.16 -17.07
C ILE A 505 24.92 -13.69 -17.43
N TRP A 506 24.29 -12.91 -16.56
CA TRP A 506 23.96 -11.53 -16.80
C TRP A 506 24.18 -10.71 -15.55
N SER A 507 24.82 -9.56 -15.70
CA SER A 507 24.97 -8.59 -14.63
C SER A 507 24.57 -7.20 -15.11
N ARG A 508 23.90 -6.43 -14.26
CA ARG A 508 23.48 -5.06 -14.55
C ARG A 508 23.77 -4.14 -13.39
N TYR A 509 24.39 -3.01 -13.71
CA TYR A 509 24.66 -1.92 -12.80
C TYR A 509 24.08 -0.64 -13.38
N GLN A 510 23.23 0.04 -12.64
CA GLN A 510 22.50 1.19 -13.16
C GLN A 510 22.30 2.24 -12.09
N VAL A 511 22.56 3.51 -12.45
CA VAL A 511 22.21 4.69 -11.67
C VAL A 511 21.23 5.51 -12.49
N THR A 512 20.11 5.90 -11.88
CA THR A 512 19.08 6.72 -12.54
C THR A 512 18.74 7.89 -11.65
N PHE A 513 18.86 9.10 -12.19
CA PHE A 513 18.32 10.33 -11.60
C PHE A 513 17.12 10.79 -12.41
N ILE A 514 16.05 11.22 -11.73
CA ILE A 514 14.84 11.74 -12.34
C ILE A 514 14.46 13.06 -11.66
N GLU A 515 14.38 14.11 -12.48
CA GLU A 515 13.70 15.36 -12.16
C GLU A 515 12.33 15.34 -12.85
N PRO A 516 11.22 15.18 -12.11
CA PRO A 516 9.91 14.99 -12.72
C PRO A 516 9.35 16.26 -13.38
N TYR A 517 9.80 17.44 -12.95
CA TYR A 517 9.33 18.74 -13.45
C TYR A 517 10.49 19.69 -13.70
N LEU A 518 11.24 19.44 -14.77
CA LEU A 518 12.39 20.27 -15.14
C LEU A 518 11.96 21.73 -15.32
N LEU A 519 12.58 22.63 -14.55
CA LEU A 519 12.28 24.06 -14.53
C LEU A 519 10.80 24.38 -14.24
N ASP A 520 10.18 23.58 -13.36
CA ASP A 520 8.75 23.66 -13.01
C ASP A 520 7.79 23.53 -14.21
N THR A 521 8.25 22.93 -15.30
CA THR A 521 7.44 22.58 -16.47
C THR A 521 7.02 21.11 -16.42
N ARG A 522 6.08 20.69 -17.28
CA ARG A 522 5.67 19.27 -17.43
C ARG A 522 6.68 18.42 -18.20
N ASN A 523 7.93 18.84 -18.22
CA ASN A 523 9.04 18.09 -18.78
C ASN A 523 9.77 17.35 -17.67
N SER A 524 9.89 16.03 -17.77
CA SER A 524 10.74 15.27 -16.86
C SER A 524 12.10 15.01 -17.49
N LEU A 525 13.17 15.28 -16.73
CA LEU A 525 14.54 14.94 -17.11
C LEU A 525 14.90 13.60 -16.46
N ARG A 526 15.40 12.65 -17.26
CA ARG A 526 15.96 11.40 -16.78
C ARG A 526 17.41 11.29 -17.22
N LEU A 527 18.30 11.10 -16.27
CA LEU A 527 19.71 10.79 -16.50
C LEU A 527 19.94 9.35 -16.05
N ASN A 528 20.33 8.49 -17.00
CA ASN A 528 20.52 7.08 -16.74
C ASN A 528 21.92 6.65 -17.19
N PHE A 529 22.71 6.19 -16.24
CA PHE A 529 23.99 5.52 -16.50
C PHE A 529 23.81 4.04 -16.25
N ARG A 530 24.24 3.20 -17.21
CA ARG A 530 24.13 1.75 -17.08
C ARG A 530 25.37 1.03 -17.62
N SER A 531 25.69 -0.09 -17.00
CA SER A 531 26.64 -1.08 -17.49
C SER A 531 25.99 -2.46 -17.38
N ILE A 532 25.91 -3.16 -18.49
CA ILE A 532 25.29 -4.49 -18.56
C ILE A 532 26.32 -5.42 -19.18
N LYS A 533 26.56 -6.54 -18.52
CA LYS A 533 27.45 -7.59 -19.00
C LYS A 533 26.67 -8.87 -19.19
N TRP A 534 26.86 -9.52 -20.33
CA TRP A 534 26.39 -10.86 -20.61
C TRP A 534 27.57 -11.79 -20.85
N TRP A 535 27.54 -12.94 -20.23
CA TRP A 535 28.36 -14.10 -20.57
C TRP A 535 27.54 -14.94 -21.55
N ARG A 536 27.76 -14.71 -22.84
CA ARG A 536 27.16 -15.51 -23.89
C ARG A 536 27.80 -16.89 -23.93
N ARG A 537 27.22 -17.84 -24.63
CA ARG A 537 27.78 -19.20 -24.73
C ARG A 537 29.25 -19.22 -25.12
N ARG A 538 29.68 -18.29 -25.97
CA ARG A 538 30.98 -18.31 -26.66
C ARG A 538 31.72 -16.96 -26.66
N TRP A 539 31.21 -15.92 -25.96
CA TRP A 539 31.85 -14.63 -25.84
C TRP A 539 31.30 -13.84 -24.66
N GLU A 540 32.01 -12.81 -24.30
CA GLU A 540 31.50 -11.81 -23.38
C GLU A 540 31.07 -10.55 -24.13
N GLU A 541 29.94 -9.98 -23.72
CA GLU A 541 29.30 -8.79 -24.29
C GLU A 541 29.03 -7.78 -23.17
N ARG A 542 29.56 -6.58 -23.27
CA ARG A 542 29.39 -5.51 -22.28
C ARG A 542 28.88 -4.25 -22.93
N HIS A 543 27.74 -3.78 -22.50
CA HIS A 543 27.19 -2.51 -22.90
C HIS A 543 27.35 -1.48 -21.77
N THR A 544 28.06 -0.39 -22.00
CA THR A 544 28.19 0.71 -21.05
C THR A 544 27.68 1.97 -21.73
N GLY A 545 26.82 2.72 -21.04
CA GLY A 545 26.23 3.90 -21.68
C GLY A 545 25.58 4.88 -20.72
N PHE A 546 25.51 6.11 -21.19
CA PHE A 546 24.76 7.21 -20.61
C PHE A 546 23.57 7.55 -21.52
N LEU A 547 22.36 7.55 -20.96
CA LEU A 547 21.11 7.72 -21.67
C LEU A 547 20.31 8.87 -21.04
N PRO A 548 20.65 10.12 -21.38
CA PRO A 548 19.85 11.26 -20.99
C PRO A 548 18.57 11.31 -21.81
N SER A 549 17.46 11.70 -21.19
CA SER A 549 16.21 11.94 -21.90
C SER A 549 15.32 12.97 -21.23
N ILE A 550 14.58 13.71 -22.03
CA ILE A 550 13.51 14.60 -21.60
C ILE A 550 12.21 14.02 -22.13
N SER A 551 11.21 13.93 -21.26
CA SER A 551 9.86 13.48 -21.63
C SER A 551 8.85 14.55 -21.29
N HIS A 552 7.94 14.82 -22.20
CA HIS A 552 6.85 15.78 -22.08
C HIS A 552 5.52 15.04 -21.95
N ALA A 553 4.74 15.34 -20.91
CA ALA A 553 3.35 14.89 -20.75
C ALA A 553 2.41 15.99 -21.24
N PHE A 554 1.53 15.66 -22.19
CA PHE A 554 0.66 16.65 -22.83
C PHE A 554 -0.46 17.14 -21.88
N ASP A 555 -0.83 18.42 -21.98
CA ASP A 555 -1.85 19.04 -21.12
C ASP A 555 -3.26 18.47 -21.35
N PHE A 556 -3.58 18.14 -22.60
CA PHE A 556 -4.88 17.60 -22.97
C PHE A 556 -5.05 16.13 -22.56
N ASP A 557 -3.96 15.37 -22.45
CA ASP A 557 -3.95 13.99 -21.94
C ASP A 557 -2.56 13.65 -21.38
N ARG A 558 -2.43 13.55 -20.06
CA ARG A 558 -1.15 13.27 -19.39
C ARG A 558 -0.65 11.84 -19.58
N ASP A 559 -1.51 10.95 -20.05
CA ASP A 559 -1.16 9.57 -20.35
C ASP A 559 -0.41 9.47 -21.69
N LEU A 560 -0.54 10.49 -22.56
CA LEU A 560 0.27 10.65 -23.76
C LEU A 560 1.57 11.38 -23.43
N ARG A 561 2.69 10.75 -23.75
CA ARG A 561 4.04 11.29 -23.50
C ARG A 561 4.90 11.19 -24.73
N ALA A 562 5.59 12.29 -25.05
CA ALA A 562 6.69 12.31 -26.01
C ALA A 562 8.04 12.30 -25.29
N ARG A 563 9.02 11.64 -25.85
CA ARG A 563 10.39 11.56 -25.31
C ARG A 563 11.41 11.90 -26.38
N LEU A 564 12.36 12.77 -26.01
CA LEU A 564 13.59 13.01 -26.73
C LEU A 564 14.75 12.56 -25.85
N GLY A 565 15.60 11.71 -26.36
CA GLY A 565 16.76 11.20 -25.61
C GLY A 565 17.98 11.06 -26.50
N ALA A 566 19.10 10.73 -25.87
CA ALA A 566 20.31 10.33 -26.55
C ALA A 566 20.84 9.01 -25.96
N ARG A 567 21.52 8.25 -26.78
CA ARG A 567 22.36 7.11 -26.38
C ARG A 567 23.81 7.54 -26.63
N ILE A 568 24.60 7.52 -25.57
CA ILE A 568 26.03 7.75 -25.64
C ILE A 568 26.66 6.51 -24.98
N GLY A 569 27.13 5.57 -25.77
CA GLY A 569 27.53 4.29 -25.23
C GLY A 569 28.58 3.57 -26.04
N ASN A 570 29.08 2.54 -25.41
CA ASN A 570 30.09 1.66 -25.97
C ASN A 570 29.67 0.22 -25.74
N VAL A 571 29.81 -0.61 -26.76
CA VAL A 571 29.63 -2.05 -26.67
C VAL A 571 30.98 -2.72 -26.90
N LYS A 572 31.37 -3.57 -25.95
CA LYS A 572 32.60 -4.34 -26.02
C LYS A 572 32.28 -5.83 -26.14
N ILE A 573 32.88 -6.48 -27.15
CA ILE A 573 32.90 -7.94 -27.30
C ILE A 573 34.32 -8.40 -27.06
N ASP A 574 34.49 -9.34 -26.14
CA ASP A 574 35.77 -9.96 -25.80
C ASP A 574 35.58 -11.41 -25.35
N ASN A 575 36.66 -12.11 -25.06
CA ASN A 575 36.69 -13.53 -24.63
C ASN A 575 35.88 -14.43 -25.58
N ILE A 576 36.24 -14.35 -26.86
CA ILE A 576 35.61 -15.10 -27.96
C ILE A 576 36.22 -16.49 -28.04
N ASP A 577 35.38 -17.53 -27.99
CA ASP A 577 35.79 -18.92 -28.22
C ASP A 577 36.09 -19.17 -29.72
N ASP A 578 37.02 -20.07 -30.05
CA ASP A 578 37.44 -20.36 -31.43
C ASP A 578 36.33 -20.85 -32.35
N ASP A 579 35.25 -21.41 -31.78
CA ASP A 579 34.09 -21.92 -32.50
C ASP A 579 32.87 -20.96 -32.45
N ALA A 580 33.09 -19.69 -32.15
CA ALA A 580 32.07 -18.63 -32.19
C ALA A 580 31.67 -18.33 -33.66
N PRO A 581 30.46 -17.82 -33.92
CA PRO A 581 30.01 -17.36 -35.23
C PRO A 581 30.95 -16.28 -35.81
N ALA A 582 31.08 -16.25 -37.15
CA ALA A 582 31.86 -15.23 -37.84
C ALA A 582 31.44 -13.80 -37.46
N ASP A 583 30.17 -13.53 -37.30
CA ASP A 583 29.59 -12.25 -36.88
C ASP A 583 30.10 -11.75 -35.53
N VAL A 584 30.49 -12.69 -34.63
CA VAL A 584 31.07 -12.33 -33.32
C VAL A 584 32.50 -11.88 -33.46
N PHE A 585 33.29 -12.56 -34.29
CA PHE A 585 34.67 -12.16 -34.60
C PHE A 585 34.72 -10.81 -35.32
N ASN A 586 33.77 -10.57 -36.26
CA ASN A 586 33.65 -9.29 -36.93
C ASN A 586 33.32 -8.13 -35.95
N ALA A 587 32.69 -8.46 -34.84
CA ALA A 587 32.31 -7.50 -33.80
C ALA A 587 33.30 -7.44 -32.62
N GLU A 588 34.48 -8.12 -32.71
CA GLU A 588 35.48 -8.11 -31.66
C GLU A 588 36.00 -6.70 -31.36
N GLY A 589 36.16 -6.42 -30.08
CA GLY A 589 36.70 -5.13 -29.63
C GLY A 589 35.61 -4.23 -29.07
N SER A 590 35.75 -2.94 -29.32
CA SER A 590 34.97 -1.89 -28.67
C SER A 590 34.36 -0.99 -29.72
N THR A 591 33.03 -0.92 -29.77
CA THR A 591 32.27 -0.12 -30.74
C THR A 591 31.52 1.00 -30.04
N SER A 592 31.76 2.23 -30.43
CA SER A 592 31.08 3.41 -29.92
C SER A 592 29.76 3.65 -30.67
N ILE A 593 28.67 3.87 -29.93
CA ILE A 593 27.35 4.15 -30.52
C ILE A 593 26.82 5.42 -29.90
N ILE A 594 26.60 6.43 -30.76
CA ILE A 594 26.01 7.70 -30.37
C ILE A 594 24.81 7.96 -31.28
N GLY A 595 23.64 8.08 -30.65
CA GLY A 595 22.40 8.24 -31.40
C GLY A 595 21.36 9.07 -30.63
N LEU A 596 20.40 9.60 -31.37
CA LEU A 596 19.20 10.25 -30.85
C LEU A 596 18.06 9.26 -30.78
N ASN A 597 17.26 9.36 -29.72
CA ASN A 597 16.08 8.54 -29.48
C ASN A 597 14.84 9.42 -29.41
N LEU A 598 13.87 9.17 -30.26
CA LEU A 598 12.53 9.75 -30.21
C LEU A 598 11.56 8.67 -29.75
N GLY A 599 10.72 8.98 -28.80
CA GLY A 599 9.72 8.04 -28.30
C GLY A 599 8.37 8.70 -28.12
N MET A 600 7.31 7.93 -28.32
CA MET A 600 5.95 8.28 -27.92
C MET A 600 5.37 7.08 -27.15
N ALA A 601 4.65 7.37 -26.10
CA ALA A 601 3.93 6.36 -25.30
C ALA A 601 2.56 6.92 -24.92
N TYR A 602 1.54 6.13 -25.14
CA TYR A 602 0.19 6.36 -24.64
C TYR A 602 -0.18 5.19 -23.76
N ASP A 603 -0.37 5.42 -22.45
CA ASP A 603 -0.48 4.34 -21.46
C ASP A 603 -1.71 4.55 -20.57
N LYS A 604 -2.78 3.84 -20.90
CA LYS A 604 -4.06 3.80 -20.17
C LYS A 604 -4.34 2.43 -19.55
N LEU A 605 -3.31 1.60 -19.37
CA LEU A 605 -3.47 0.33 -18.70
C LEU A 605 -3.78 0.54 -17.21
N LEU A 606 -4.82 -0.14 -16.75
CA LEU A 606 -5.16 -0.22 -15.34
C LEU A 606 -4.52 -1.47 -14.74
N TYR A 607 -3.89 -1.28 -13.57
CA TYR A 607 -3.16 -2.34 -12.87
C TYR A 607 -3.78 -2.61 -11.51
N ARG A 608 -3.82 -3.89 -11.13
CA ARG A 608 -4.07 -4.29 -9.75
C ARG A 608 -2.83 -4.99 -9.17
N PRO A 609 -2.55 -4.81 -7.87
CA PRO A 609 -1.53 -5.60 -7.18
C PRO A 609 -1.81 -7.10 -7.38
N TYR A 610 -0.77 -7.88 -7.63
CA TYR A 610 -0.83 -9.34 -7.86
C TYR A 610 -1.52 -9.79 -9.18
N GLU A 611 -2.42 -8.98 -9.75
CA GLU A 611 -3.12 -9.31 -10.99
C GLU A 611 -2.34 -8.88 -12.24
N GLY A 612 -1.68 -7.75 -12.16
CA GLY A 612 -1.06 -7.09 -13.30
C GLY A 612 -2.04 -6.19 -14.05
N PRO A 613 -1.80 -5.91 -15.34
CA PRO A 613 -2.71 -5.15 -16.16
C PRO A 613 -4.00 -5.95 -16.42
N TYR A 614 -5.16 -5.35 -16.16
CA TYR A 614 -6.44 -6.02 -16.31
C TYR A 614 -7.40 -5.33 -17.29
N ASP A 615 -7.22 -4.04 -17.54
CA ASP A 615 -8.07 -3.26 -18.45
C ASP A 615 -7.26 -2.15 -19.12
N GLY A 616 -7.71 -1.69 -20.29
CA GLY A 616 -7.15 -0.57 -21.02
C GLY A 616 -6.13 -0.96 -22.09
N HIS A 617 -5.34 0.03 -22.49
CA HIS A 617 -4.42 -0.13 -23.62
C HIS A 617 -3.13 0.67 -23.45
N LYS A 618 -2.08 0.25 -24.15
CA LYS A 618 -0.79 0.93 -24.23
C LYS A 618 -0.19 0.80 -25.61
N GLU A 619 0.19 1.95 -26.19
CA GLU A 619 0.92 2.06 -27.45
C GLU A 619 2.29 2.69 -27.20
N THR A 620 3.30 2.17 -27.87
CA THR A 620 4.65 2.71 -27.82
C THR A 620 5.24 2.81 -29.24
N LEU A 621 5.94 3.91 -29.50
CA LEU A 621 6.78 4.09 -30.67
C LEU A 621 8.14 4.57 -30.19
N ASP A 622 9.20 3.87 -30.55
CA ASP A 622 10.56 4.25 -30.29
C ASP A 622 11.35 4.26 -31.60
N TYR A 623 12.00 5.38 -31.91
CA TYR A 623 12.89 5.54 -33.05
C TYR A 623 14.28 5.95 -32.57
N GLU A 624 15.29 5.23 -33.00
CA GLU A 624 16.71 5.54 -32.72
C GLU A 624 17.42 5.80 -34.04
N PHE A 625 18.18 6.89 -34.05
CA PHE A 625 18.98 7.31 -35.20
C PHE A 625 20.42 7.45 -34.73
N ALA A 626 21.30 6.56 -35.13
CA ALA A 626 22.71 6.61 -34.88
C ALA A 626 23.46 6.96 -36.16
N ALA A 627 24.42 7.88 -36.08
CA ALA A 627 25.12 8.39 -37.28
C ALA A 627 26.55 8.87 -36.97
N GLY A 628 27.45 8.74 -37.92
CA GLY A 628 28.83 9.13 -37.84
C GLY A 628 29.07 10.60 -37.47
N PHE A 629 28.20 11.51 -37.92
CA PHE A 629 28.30 12.92 -37.56
C PHE A 629 28.06 13.23 -36.07
N PHE A 630 27.45 12.28 -35.28
CA PHE A 630 27.40 12.35 -33.83
C PHE A 630 28.65 11.76 -33.18
N GLY A 631 29.51 11.09 -33.93
CA GLY A 631 30.66 10.32 -33.45
C GLY A 631 30.36 8.85 -33.20
N SER A 632 29.26 8.33 -33.78
CA SER A 632 28.95 6.89 -33.79
C SER A 632 29.79 6.14 -34.81
N GLU A 633 30.31 4.98 -34.44
CA GLU A 633 31.00 4.07 -35.37
C GLU A 633 29.99 3.25 -36.20
N LEU A 634 28.73 3.18 -35.77
CA LEU A 634 27.65 2.54 -36.50
C LEU A 634 26.62 3.55 -36.94
N GLU A 635 26.12 3.39 -38.15
CA GLU A 635 25.08 4.24 -38.72
C GLU A 635 23.84 3.38 -39.02
N PHE A 636 22.72 3.67 -38.32
CA PHE A 636 21.49 2.93 -38.50
C PHE A 636 20.24 3.71 -38.10
N HIS A 637 19.12 3.29 -38.68
CA HIS A 637 17.76 3.61 -38.24
C HIS A 637 17.17 2.41 -37.50
N LYS A 638 16.63 2.60 -36.30
CA LYS A 638 15.98 1.52 -35.54
C LYS A 638 14.60 1.97 -35.07
N ILE A 639 13.57 1.27 -35.50
CA ILE A 639 12.17 1.53 -35.15
C ILE A 639 11.65 0.37 -34.32
N ARG A 640 10.91 0.69 -33.26
CA ARG A 640 10.14 -0.28 -32.47
C ARG A 640 8.73 0.26 -32.24
N VAL A 641 7.73 -0.56 -32.52
CA VAL A 641 6.33 -0.29 -32.26
C VAL A 641 5.80 -1.39 -31.37
N GLY A 642 5.14 -1.01 -30.29
CA GLY A 642 4.52 -1.94 -29.35
C GLY A 642 3.09 -1.57 -29.07
N GLN A 643 2.21 -2.55 -28.96
CA GLN A 643 0.83 -2.41 -28.56
C GLN A 643 0.50 -3.46 -27.51
N SER A 644 -0.25 -3.06 -26.48
CA SER A 644 -0.83 -3.96 -25.47
C SER A 644 -2.27 -3.55 -25.21
N LEU A 645 -3.18 -4.51 -25.22
CA LEU A 645 -4.60 -4.35 -24.96
C LEU A 645 -5.00 -5.34 -23.87
N CYS A 646 -5.75 -4.91 -22.88
CA CYS A 646 -6.30 -5.78 -21.83
C CYS A 646 -7.79 -5.52 -21.69
N PHE A 647 -8.58 -6.60 -21.58
CA PHE A 647 -10.02 -6.55 -21.45
C PHE A 647 -10.48 -7.49 -20.35
N PRO A 648 -11.11 -7.00 -19.28
CA PRO A 648 -11.76 -7.87 -18.31
C PRO A 648 -13.02 -8.48 -18.96
N VAL A 649 -13.05 -9.78 -19.13
CA VAL A 649 -14.19 -10.49 -19.73
C VAL A 649 -15.16 -11.02 -18.70
N TYR A 650 -14.69 -11.21 -17.47
CA TYR A 650 -15.50 -11.60 -16.33
C TYR A 650 -14.83 -11.13 -15.05
N GLU A 651 -15.63 -10.63 -14.11
CA GLU A 651 -15.19 -10.26 -12.78
C GLU A 651 -15.83 -11.21 -11.78
N GLN A 652 -15.01 -11.89 -10.98
CA GLN A 652 -15.48 -12.75 -9.90
C GLN A 652 -16.04 -11.90 -8.75
N GLU A 653 -16.81 -12.49 -7.88
CA GLU A 653 -17.41 -11.81 -6.73
C GLU A 653 -16.36 -11.23 -5.74
N ASP A 654 -15.19 -11.84 -5.69
CA ASP A 654 -14.03 -11.35 -4.93
C ASP A 654 -13.30 -10.17 -5.60
N GLY A 655 -13.77 -9.72 -6.77
CA GLY A 655 -13.22 -8.64 -7.55
C GLY A 655 -12.01 -9.04 -8.41
N ASN A 656 -11.64 -10.32 -8.49
CA ASN A 656 -10.62 -10.79 -9.42
C ASN A 656 -11.16 -10.89 -10.85
N HIS A 657 -10.31 -10.56 -11.83
CA HIS A 657 -10.74 -10.55 -13.24
C HIS A 657 -10.21 -11.74 -14.02
N HIS A 658 -11.05 -12.24 -14.91
CA HIS A 658 -10.64 -12.99 -16.08
C HIS A 658 -10.29 -11.98 -17.18
N VAL A 659 -9.06 -12.01 -17.68
CA VAL A 659 -8.54 -11.00 -18.58
C VAL A 659 -8.11 -11.62 -19.89
N VAL A 660 -8.59 -11.08 -21.01
CA VAL A 660 -8.01 -11.32 -22.32
C VAL A 660 -7.00 -10.21 -22.61
N ALA A 661 -5.76 -10.59 -22.81
CA ALA A 661 -4.67 -9.69 -23.14
C ALA A 661 -4.12 -9.97 -24.53
N PHE A 662 -3.93 -8.92 -25.29
CA PHE A 662 -3.26 -8.98 -26.59
C PHE A 662 -2.02 -8.09 -26.56
N LYS A 663 -0.90 -8.60 -27.04
CA LYS A 663 0.35 -7.87 -27.18
C LYS A 663 0.94 -8.08 -28.56
N ALA A 664 1.37 -7.03 -29.22
CA ALA A 664 2.04 -7.07 -30.51
C ALA A 664 3.27 -6.15 -30.50
N ASN A 665 4.34 -6.58 -31.12
CA ASN A 665 5.56 -5.82 -31.24
C ASN A 665 6.16 -6.00 -32.64
N LEU A 666 6.60 -4.87 -33.21
CA LEU A 666 7.32 -4.79 -34.46
C LEU A 666 8.65 -4.08 -34.21
N GLY A 667 9.72 -4.60 -34.75
CA GLY A 667 11.05 -3.96 -34.73
C GLY A 667 11.69 -4.06 -36.10
N LEU A 668 12.26 -2.94 -36.53
CA LEU A 668 13.01 -2.82 -37.78
C LEU A 668 14.32 -2.08 -37.49
N ILE A 669 15.40 -2.52 -38.08
CA ILE A 669 16.69 -1.84 -38.05
C ILE A 669 17.32 -1.91 -39.43
N GLU A 670 17.75 -0.78 -39.92
CA GLU A 670 18.32 -0.63 -41.24
C GLU A 670 19.63 0.15 -41.14
N PRO A 671 20.77 -0.46 -41.57
CA PRO A 671 22.02 0.27 -41.63
C PRO A 671 22.04 1.24 -42.81
N PHE A 672 22.87 2.27 -42.68
CA PHE A 672 23.10 3.21 -43.79
C PHE A 672 24.53 3.77 -43.73
N GLY A 673 24.92 4.62 -44.67
CA GLY A 673 26.24 5.30 -44.70
C GLY A 673 27.37 4.32 -44.78
N ASP A 674 28.33 4.39 -43.88
CA ASP A 674 29.51 3.54 -43.83
C ASP A 674 29.30 2.19 -43.12
N THR A 675 28.08 1.89 -42.72
CA THR A 675 27.71 0.62 -42.07
C THR A 675 27.03 -0.33 -43.05
N ASP A 676 27.76 -1.27 -43.57
CA ASP A 676 27.23 -2.27 -44.52
C ASP A 676 26.42 -3.35 -43.81
N GLU A 677 26.88 -3.79 -42.62
CA GLU A 677 26.28 -4.86 -41.85
C GLU A 677 26.23 -4.50 -40.36
N LEU A 678 25.10 -4.84 -39.72
CA LEU A 678 24.92 -4.58 -38.30
C LEU A 678 25.55 -5.69 -37.44
N PRO A 679 26.38 -5.31 -36.44
CA PRO A 679 26.94 -6.26 -35.51
C PRO A 679 25.84 -7.01 -34.73
N ILE A 680 26.12 -8.24 -34.31
CA ILE A 680 25.23 -9.14 -33.62
C ILE A 680 24.55 -8.51 -32.40
N PHE A 681 25.24 -7.63 -31.69
CA PHE A 681 24.72 -7.00 -30.48
C PHE A 681 23.65 -5.91 -30.73
N GLU A 682 23.46 -5.44 -31.96
CA GLU A 682 22.39 -4.50 -32.33
C GLU A 682 21.17 -5.18 -32.95
N ARG A 683 21.27 -6.43 -33.38
CA ARG A 683 20.20 -7.19 -34.01
C ARG A 683 19.10 -7.56 -33.02
N PHE A 684 17.92 -7.88 -33.51
CA PHE A 684 16.80 -8.39 -32.75
C PHE A 684 16.93 -9.90 -32.50
N PHE A 685 16.32 -10.36 -31.39
CA PHE A 685 16.27 -11.77 -31.00
C PHE A 685 14.90 -12.11 -30.42
N LEU A 686 14.37 -13.29 -30.72
CA LEU A 686 13.11 -13.81 -30.19
C LEU A 686 13.31 -15.20 -29.56
N GLY A 687 12.36 -15.56 -28.68
CA GLY A 687 12.32 -16.79 -27.89
C GLY A 687 12.50 -16.55 -26.41
N GLY A 688 11.86 -17.38 -25.61
CA GLY A 688 11.85 -17.30 -24.16
C GLY A 688 10.57 -16.74 -23.57
N PRO A 689 10.45 -16.68 -22.23
CA PRO A 689 9.19 -16.40 -21.54
C PRO A 689 8.66 -14.97 -21.75
N GLN A 690 9.49 -14.05 -22.22
CA GLN A 690 9.11 -12.64 -22.41
C GLN A 690 8.71 -12.25 -23.83
N THR A 691 8.98 -13.15 -24.81
CA THR A 691 8.66 -12.91 -26.23
C THR A 691 7.76 -14.03 -26.76
N VAL A 692 8.34 -15.05 -27.41
CA VAL A 692 7.63 -16.20 -27.94
C VAL A 692 7.96 -17.41 -27.09
N LYS A 693 7.00 -17.87 -26.29
CA LYS A 693 7.13 -19.05 -25.44
C LYS A 693 7.22 -20.29 -26.32
N GLY A 694 7.73 -21.41 -25.81
CA GLY A 694 7.94 -22.64 -26.65
C GLY A 694 9.27 -22.68 -27.38
N PHE A 695 10.08 -21.61 -27.28
CA PHE A 695 11.47 -21.56 -27.77
C PHE A 695 12.44 -21.22 -26.65
N SER A 696 13.68 -21.70 -26.77
CA SER A 696 14.76 -21.29 -25.86
C SER A 696 14.95 -19.76 -25.87
N TYR A 697 15.63 -19.22 -24.86
CA TYR A 697 15.99 -17.80 -24.85
C TYR A 697 16.84 -17.47 -26.08
N ARG A 698 16.35 -16.55 -26.94
CA ARG A 698 16.91 -16.22 -28.27
C ARG A 698 16.83 -17.36 -29.30
N GLY A 699 16.16 -18.47 -29.02
CA GLY A 699 16.20 -19.67 -29.81
C GLY A 699 15.26 -19.69 -31.04
N LEU A 700 14.58 -18.56 -31.36
CA LEU A 700 13.77 -18.43 -32.57
C LEU A 700 14.56 -17.61 -33.59
N GLY A 701 14.72 -18.14 -34.80
CA GLY A 701 15.34 -17.50 -35.94
C GLY A 701 16.71 -18.03 -36.33
N PRO A 702 17.51 -17.28 -37.10
CA PRO A 702 18.74 -17.80 -37.71
C PRO A 702 19.84 -18.10 -36.66
N HIS A 703 20.55 -19.21 -36.91
CA HIS A 703 21.66 -19.65 -36.08
C HIS A 703 22.89 -19.88 -36.99
N ASP A 704 24.08 -19.59 -36.45
CA ASP A 704 25.35 -19.98 -37.01
C ASP A 704 26.17 -20.70 -35.92
N ALA A 705 26.82 -21.80 -36.30
CA ALA A 705 27.56 -22.68 -35.40
C ALA A 705 26.75 -23.07 -34.11
N GLY A 706 25.41 -23.21 -34.24
CA GLY A 706 24.51 -23.52 -33.15
C GLY A 706 24.30 -22.38 -32.14
N VAL A 707 24.58 -21.15 -32.54
CA VAL A 707 24.39 -19.92 -31.72
C VAL A 707 23.44 -19.00 -32.46
N PRO A 708 22.44 -18.40 -31.78
CA PRO A 708 21.55 -17.39 -32.35
C PRO A 708 22.30 -16.19 -32.83
N ILE A 709 22.17 -15.79 -34.10
CA ILE A 709 22.81 -14.60 -34.68
C ILE A 709 21.88 -13.40 -34.83
N GLY A 710 20.56 -13.59 -34.56
CA GLY A 710 19.58 -12.53 -34.64
C GLY A 710 19.28 -12.05 -36.04
N SER A 711 18.46 -11.00 -36.16
CA SER A 711 18.11 -10.41 -37.48
C SER A 711 17.75 -8.93 -37.37
N THR A 712 17.57 -8.30 -38.56
CA THR A 712 17.29 -6.85 -38.68
C THR A 712 15.80 -6.52 -38.57
N SER A 713 14.91 -7.50 -38.69
CA SER A 713 13.48 -7.27 -38.42
C SER A 713 12.89 -8.33 -37.49
N GLN A 714 11.89 -7.93 -36.71
CA GLN A 714 11.13 -8.82 -35.86
C GLN A 714 9.66 -8.43 -35.87
N ILE A 715 8.80 -9.42 -35.77
CA ILE A 715 7.39 -9.29 -35.40
C ILE A 715 7.06 -10.38 -34.41
N TRP A 716 6.41 -10.04 -33.32
CA TRP A 716 5.94 -11.03 -32.36
C TRP A 716 4.79 -10.50 -31.53
N GLY A 717 4.01 -11.43 -31.01
CA GLY A 717 2.94 -11.08 -30.09
C GLY A 717 2.37 -12.28 -29.39
N THR A 718 1.44 -12.00 -28.48
CA THR A 718 0.73 -13.00 -27.69
C THR A 718 -0.73 -12.62 -27.58
N LEU A 719 -1.60 -13.60 -27.70
CA LEU A 719 -2.98 -13.54 -27.23
C LEU A 719 -3.08 -14.45 -26.01
N GLU A 720 -3.46 -13.90 -24.88
CA GLU A 720 -3.47 -14.58 -23.60
C GLU A 720 -4.82 -14.44 -22.92
N TYR A 721 -5.32 -15.54 -22.36
CA TYR A 721 -6.45 -15.55 -21.43
C TYR A 721 -5.93 -15.91 -20.04
N GLY A 722 -6.00 -14.96 -19.13
CA GLY A 722 -5.59 -15.08 -17.73
C GLY A 722 -6.79 -15.19 -16.81
N PHE A 723 -6.77 -16.13 -15.87
CA PHE A 723 -7.85 -16.37 -14.92
C PHE A 723 -7.29 -16.66 -13.52
N PRO A 724 -7.97 -16.24 -12.45
CA PRO A 724 -7.59 -16.59 -11.07
C PRO A 724 -7.85 -18.08 -10.82
N ILE A 725 -6.93 -18.76 -10.14
CA ILE A 725 -7.07 -20.16 -9.68
C ILE A 725 -7.23 -20.16 -8.17
N PHE A 726 -6.43 -19.35 -7.47
CA PHE A 726 -6.48 -19.26 -6.02
C PHE A 726 -6.25 -17.79 -5.60
N GLU A 727 -7.30 -17.16 -5.13
CA GLU A 727 -7.30 -15.74 -4.72
C GLU A 727 -6.52 -14.85 -5.71
N GLN A 728 -5.68 -13.94 -5.17
CA GLN A 728 -4.79 -13.09 -5.98
C GLN A 728 -3.40 -13.72 -6.19
N MET A 729 -3.12 -14.86 -5.55
CA MET A 729 -1.77 -15.43 -5.50
C MET A 729 -1.44 -16.30 -6.71
N LEU A 730 -2.39 -17.10 -7.18
CA LEU A 730 -2.16 -18.04 -8.27
C LEU A 730 -3.13 -17.77 -9.43
N ARG A 731 -2.57 -17.49 -10.59
CA ARG A 731 -3.32 -17.27 -11.84
C ARG A 731 -2.93 -18.29 -12.89
N GLY A 732 -3.92 -18.85 -13.56
CA GLY A 732 -3.74 -19.66 -14.77
C GLY A 732 -3.68 -18.78 -16.01
N VAL A 733 -2.95 -19.20 -17.02
CA VAL A 733 -2.91 -18.54 -18.32
C VAL A 733 -2.97 -19.58 -19.44
N VAL A 734 -3.74 -19.26 -20.48
CA VAL A 734 -3.72 -19.97 -21.76
C VAL A 734 -3.25 -18.97 -22.81
N PHE A 735 -2.30 -19.33 -23.65
CA PHE A 735 -1.72 -18.39 -24.58
C PHE A 735 -1.54 -18.96 -25.98
N LEU A 736 -1.62 -18.06 -26.95
CA LEU A 736 -1.20 -18.24 -28.32
C LEU A 736 -0.14 -17.17 -28.64
N ASP A 737 1.10 -17.60 -28.81
CA ASP A 737 2.19 -16.73 -29.24
C ASP A 737 2.45 -16.87 -30.73
N TYR A 738 2.87 -15.79 -31.35
CA TYR A 738 3.35 -15.78 -32.73
C TYR A 738 4.62 -14.94 -32.85
N GLY A 739 5.49 -15.28 -33.78
CA GLY A 739 6.70 -14.52 -34.02
C GLY A 739 7.43 -14.88 -35.28
N ASN A 740 8.16 -13.90 -35.79
CA ASN A 740 9.08 -14.10 -36.92
C ASN A 740 10.31 -13.19 -36.74
N LEU A 741 11.47 -13.67 -37.17
CA LEU A 741 12.75 -12.99 -37.07
C LEU A 741 13.50 -13.25 -38.38
N GLN A 742 13.61 -12.24 -39.23
CA GLN A 742 14.20 -12.32 -40.57
C GLN A 742 14.86 -11.02 -40.96
N GLU A 743 15.61 -11.00 -42.03
CA GLU A 743 15.99 -9.74 -42.69
C GLU A 743 14.78 -9.09 -43.32
N LEU A 744 14.73 -7.75 -43.32
CA LEU A 744 13.59 -7.02 -43.86
C LEU A 744 13.39 -7.31 -45.36
N SER A 745 14.47 -7.45 -46.12
CA SER A 745 14.46 -7.83 -47.56
C SER A 745 13.82 -9.17 -47.84
N ASP A 746 13.93 -10.09 -46.89
CA ASP A 746 13.47 -11.50 -47.04
C ASP A 746 12.23 -11.83 -46.20
N PHE A 747 11.56 -10.80 -45.65
CA PHE A 747 10.42 -11.01 -44.78
C PHE A 747 9.27 -11.74 -45.44
N ARG A 748 8.90 -12.93 -44.89
CA ARG A 748 7.83 -13.76 -45.38
C ARG A 748 6.86 -14.12 -44.27
N PHE A 749 5.60 -13.78 -44.45
CA PHE A 749 4.54 -14.17 -43.53
C PHE A 749 4.34 -15.68 -43.42
N GLU A 750 4.69 -16.40 -44.46
CA GLU A 750 4.59 -17.87 -44.48
C GLU A 750 5.54 -18.52 -43.47
N GLU A 751 6.56 -17.82 -43.02
CA GLU A 751 7.55 -18.30 -42.05
C GLU A 751 7.24 -17.89 -40.62
N MET A 752 6.06 -17.38 -40.36
CA MET A 752 5.59 -17.12 -38.99
C MET A 752 5.57 -18.39 -38.16
N ARG A 753 6.12 -18.35 -36.97
CA ARG A 753 6.05 -19.39 -35.96
C ARG A 753 4.84 -19.14 -35.09
N TYR A 754 4.18 -20.23 -34.65
CA TYR A 754 3.03 -20.18 -33.75
C TYR A 754 3.22 -21.17 -32.61
N VAL A 755 2.88 -20.75 -31.39
CA VAL A 755 2.97 -21.58 -30.18
C VAL A 755 1.68 -21.48 -29.41
N VAL A 756 1.16 -22.64 -29.00
CA VAL A 756 0.07 -22.69 -28.02
C VAL A 756 0.59 -23.25 -26.71
N GLY A 757 0.02 -22.81 -25.64
CA GLY A 757 0.45 -23.26 -24.33
C GLY A 757 -0.43 -22.84 -23.18
N VAL A 758 -0.06 -23.38 -22.05
CA VAL A 758 -0.66 -23.05 -20.75
C VAL A 758 0.42 -22.65 -19.76
N GLY A 759 0.04 -21.93 -18.75
CA GLY A 759 0.99 -21.53 -17.70
C GLY A 759 0.30 -21.21 -16.39
N ALA A 760 1.13 -21.02 -15.39
CA ALA A 760 0.71 -20.56 -14.07
C ALA A 760 1.62 -19.42 -13.63
N ARG A 761 1.02 -18.40 -13.02
CA ARG A 761 1.73 -17.27 -12.40
C ARG A 761 1.42 -17.26 -10.93
N LEU A 762 2.44 -17.44 -10.13
CA LEU A 762 2.39 -17.38 -8.67
C LEU A 762 3.02 -16.07 -8.20
N ASN A 763 2.28 -15.26 -7.48
CA ASN A 763 2.74 -14.06 -6.85
C ASN A 763 3.02 -14.36 -5.37
N PHE A 764 4.25 -14.69 -5.05
CA PHE A 764 4.63 -15.08 -3.70
C PHE A 764 4.86 -13.84 -2.82
N PRO A 765 4.10 -13.64 -1.72
CA PRO A 765 4.34 -12.55 -0.80
C PRO A 765 5.62 -12.83 0.00
N LEU A 766 6.70 -12.11 -0.28
CA LEU A 766 7.89 -12.14 0.55
C LEU A 766 7.78 -11.16 1.71
N MET A 767 8.59 -11.38 2.76
CA MET A 767 8.72 -10.46 3.89
C MET A 767 9.03 -9.04 3.38
N GLY A 768 8.10 -8.10 3.59
CA GLY A 768 8.19 -6.72 3.11
C GLY A 768 7.10 -6.30 2.12
N GLY A 769 6.15 -7.19 1.77
CA GLY A 769 4.91 -6.84 1.06
C GLY A 769 5.03 -6.67 -0.46
N ILE A 770 6.20 -6.90 -1.08
CA ILE A 770 6.36 -6.88 -2.53
C ILE A 770 6.37 -8.32 -3.05
N PRO A 771 5.37 -8.72 -3.86
CA PRO A 771 5.32 -10.08 -4.39
C PRO A 771 6.44 -10.31 -5.40
N ILE A 772 7.05 -11.48 -5.35
CA ILE A 772 7.91 -11.96 -6.43
C ILE A 772 7.05 -12.81 -7.37
N PRO A 773 6.83 -12.37 -8.60
CA PRO A 773 6.10 -13.16 -9.58
C PRO A 773 6.96 -14.31 -10.09
N ILE A 774 6.41 -15.52 -10.02
CA ILE A 774 7.00 -16.75 -10.56
C ILE A 774 6.08 -17.25 -11.68
N GLY A 775 6.61 -17.36 -12.88
CA GLY A 775 5.88 -17.89 -14.04
C GLY A 775 6.41 -19.23 -14.49
N ILE A 776 5.51 -20.16 -14.70
CA ILE A 776 5.77 -21.47 -15.29
C ILE A 776 4.93 -21.59 -16.56
N TYR A 777 5.55 -21.95 -17.67
CA TYR A 777 4.87 -22.07 -18.95
C TYR A 777 5.22 -23.36 -19.66
N LEU A 778 4.20 -24.00 -20.22
CA LEU A 778 4.30 -25.17 -21.09
C LEU A 778 3.82 -24.73 -22.46
N GLY A 779 4.72 -24.65 -23.42
CA GLY A 779 4.40 -24.19 -24.78
C GLY A 779 4.86 -25.18 -25.83
N THR A 780 3.98 -25.48 -26.77
CA THR A 780 4.27 -26.36 -27.91
C THR A 780 4.21 -25.55 -29.19
N PRO A 781 5.32 -25.44 -29.94
CA PRO A 781 5.29 -24.85 -31.28
C PRO A 781 4.40 -25.65 -32.22
N LEU A 782 3.40 -25.01 -32.81
CA LEU A 782 2.57 -25.55 -33.87
C LEU A 782 3.29 -25.50 -35.24
N LYS A 783 4.14 -24.47 -35.36
CA LYS A 783 4.96 -24.25 -36.53
C LYS A 783 6.30 -23.67 -36.13
N HIS A 784 7.38 -24.30 -36.58
CA HIS A 784 8.75 -23.84 -36.37
C HIS A 784 9.62 -24.18 -37.56
N GLN A 785 10.79 -23.60 -37.67
CA GLN A 785 11.79 -23.90 -38.71
C GLN A 785 12.85 -24.87 -38.15
N PRO A 786 13.61 -25.56 -39.02
CA PRO A 786 14.62 -26.53 -38.58
C PRO A 786 15.73 -25.95 -37.72
N GLU A 787 16.06 -24.67 -37.92
CA GLU A 787 17.08 -23.94 -37.14
C GLU A 787 16.61 -23.47 -35.75
N ASP A 788 15.30 -23.45 -35.48
CA ASP A 788 14.74 -22.97 -34.24
C ASP A 788 15.05 -23.92 -33.08
N GLU A 789 15.54 -23.38 -31.94
CA GLU A 789 15.69 -24.12 -30.69
C GLU A 789 14.36 -24.16 -29.91
N THR A 790 13.60 -25.21 -30.03
CA THR A 790 12.32 -25.38 -29.30
C THR A 790 12.55 -25.77 -27.87
N LYS A 791 11.69 -25.28 -26.94
CA LYS A 791 11.72 -25.61 -25.52
C LYS A 791 10.33 -25.64 -24.92
N PHE A 792 9.83 -26.85 -24.61
CA PHE A 792 8.48 -27.04 -24.06
C PHE A 792 8.24 -26.38 -22.71
N PHE A 793 9.20 -26.48 -21.77
CA PHE A 793 9.09 -25.96 -20.42
C PHE A 793 9.93 -24.70 -20.27
N LEU A 794 9.28 -23.62 -19.80
CA LEU A 794 9.92 -22.36 -19.48
C LEU A 794 9.51 -21.92 -18.10
N PHE A 795 10.45 -21.33 -17.38
CA PHE A 795 10.15 -20.66 -16.11
C PHE A 795 10.79 -19.28 -16.06
N SER A 796 10.21 -18.41 -15.26
CA SER A 796 10.70 -17.06 -15.04
C SER A 796 10.42 -16.65 -13.60
N ILE A 797 11.38 -16.02 -12.96
CA ILE A 797 11.23 -15.38 -11.66
C ILE A 797 11.55 -13.90 -11.85
N GLY A 798 10.59 -13.02 -11.55
CA GLY A 798 10.68 -11.60 -11.81
C GLY A 798 9.61 -11.11 -12.79
N ASN A 799 9.68 -9.86 -13.25
CA ASN A 799 8.64 -9.22 -14.07
C ASN A 799 8.19 -10.03 -15.29
N PHE A 800 6.86 -10.19 -15.46
CA PHE A 800 6.22 -10.86 -16.59
C PHE A 800 5.77 -9.93 -17.71
N PHE A 801 5.71 -8.60 -17.45
CA PHE A 801 5.23 -7.58 -18.39
C PHE A 801 6.18 -6.40 -18.50
#